data_7124e70f6ad7e8b0b5f1c9b048a78d28
#
_entry.id   7124e70f6ad7e8b0b5f1c9b048a78d28
#
_cell.length_a   1.000
_cell.length_b   1.000
_cell.length_c   1.000
_cell.angle_alpha   90.00
_cell.angle_beta   90.00
_cell.angle_gamma   90.00
#
_symmetry.space_group_name_H-M   'P 1'
#
loop_
_entity.id
_entity.type
_entity.pdbx_description
1 polymer ?
#
loop_
_entity_poly.entity_id
_entity_poly.type
_entity_poly.pdbx_seq_one_letter_code
_entity_poly.pdbx_strand_id
1 'polypeptide(L)'
;MEKRLMTFIACLFLSIGLAMAQSQVSGTVTSAEDGAPVVGASVKVVGTHTGTATDADGHFSLNAPANAKLQISYIGMATQTVKAGRNMDIKLEASSESLSEFVVTGYGTARKLGTIAGSVETISGKTLENRPIANVADAMQGQVAGLQVMTSSGEPSATASMRIRGVTSINASTEPLFILDGSEISQQTFLSINPNDIESMTTLKDASSTAIYGSRAANGVIIVTTKKGKFGEAPTVSVSAQYGISRMTGDKADMMDANQWLAFQEVMDPSLANSANFQAERAYYKKYNIGTDWNKFFFSDSKPTSQIDVSVRGGSQNTAYLLSYGHYKTSGIIDDSNMRRETLRANLETNINPWLKIGSNTNLAFTKYRSSLWGDKANSIYNKTYAARIYLPTQPTHEVLGLDPSDYANSTFEGYGEELRYYDMMGFFNPMWVSSWQPKTTNRVRLNENVFVNINPIKGLNIRTAVGLDANDLRNSQKWTITEDEPDINPTASAAESFSRFYRWTVTNTAEYKFNIAKKHDFSVLLGQESMSSKTVAFGANADGITDNRLSLMSAGAKATVPSHQIQEEVRNSWFGMLNYSYADRYFLDLSIRRDGSSLFGENNRWATFGAAAAMWDITKENFMNNTRNWLNDLQFKVSYGSTGNSGISPYMALGLVAAGPLYNGQSGTAIANASNPDLTWETVKTFNLALAGKVLNRITFDLEYYDKTTSNMLMNVPYSYTTGFSSGWGNIAEMYNRGFDFTVGVDIIKNKDWYWNVKLNGNYNKNRITKLLNGVDSYNSDGLHLEVGHSYGDFYGVRWSHVDPRDGQNVWLDLNGNETKNVSDSYQYMSRKSFIAPWSGGLISTLTWKNFELDLQFSGMFNRYMYNNERWFTENPTFATLNNQSTAMFNMWQKPGDITDIAAADAQYYPGDTRLLENASFVRLKFLQLSYTVPKKWINATHFLKGAKVYFVGRNLLTFTGYKGYDPEVDTDATLGNYPNTLQISFGAELTF
;
A
#
# COMPACT_ATOMS: atom_id res chain seq x y z
N MET A 1 28.90 12.96 75.63
CA MET A 1 27.54 13.03 75.00
C MET A 1 27.19 14.46 74.60
N GLU A 2 27.62 15.47 75.27
CA GLU A 2 27.27 16.87 75.00
C GLU A 2 27.78 17.42 73.70
N LYS A 3 28.96 17.07 73.20
CA LYS A 3 29.47 17.51 71.89
C LYS A 3 28.69 16.91 70.68
N ARG A 4 28.13 15.74 70.82
CA ARG A 4 27.30 15.15 69.71
C ARG A 4 25.88 15.71 69.68
N LEU A 5 25.35 16.15 70.82
CA LEU A 5 24.05 16.81 70.92
C LEU A 5 24.12 18.25 70.34
N MET A 6 25.20 18.97 70.60
CA MET A 6 25.43 20.32 70.03
C MET A 6 25.62 20.30 68.51
N THR A 7 26.30 19.26 67.94
CA THR A 7 26.43 19.09 66.50
C THR A 7 25.11 18.76 65.84
N PHE A 8 24.28 17.94 66.49
CA PHE A 8 22.95 17.59 66.02
C PHE A 8 22.00 18.79 66.05
N ILE A 9 22.05 19.62 67.13
CA ILE A 9 21.25 20.83 67.23
C ILE A 9 21.76 21.92 66.25
N ALA A 10 23.07 22.03 65.99
CA ALA A 10 23.63 22.94 64.97
C ALA A 10 23.24 22.49 63.55
N CYS A 11 23.23 21.23 63.25
CA CYS A 11 22.72 20.71 61.98
C CYS A 11 21.19 20.89 61.81
N LEU A 12 20.43 20.83 62.90
CA LEU A 12 18.98 21.05 62.89
C LEU A 12 18.67 22.55 62.65
N PHE A 13 19.46 23.47 63.26
CA PHE A 13 19.32 24.91 63.02
C PHE A 13 19.84 25.35 61.63
N LEU A 14 20.86 24.67 61.06
CA LEU A 14 21.27 24.94 59.70
C LEU A 14 20.22 24.38 58.65
N SER A 15 19.48 23.35 59.02
CA SER A 15 18.39 22.85 58.13
C SER A 15 17.13 23.75 58.19
N ILE A 16 16.91 24.50 59.23
CA ILE A 16 15.81 25.46 59.38
C ILE A 16 16.14 26.82 58.73
N GLY A 17 17.43 27.16 58.54
CA GLY A 17 17.84 28.39 57.87
C GLY A 17 17.79 28.40 56.35
N LEU A 18 17.49 27.26 55.72
CA LEU A 18 17.32 27.12 54.27
C LEU A 18 15.86 27.03 53.83
N ALA A 19 14.90 27.27 54.71
CA ALA A 19 13.53 27.61 54.30
C ALA A 19 13.54 29.03 53.70
N MET A 20 14.19 29.19 52.53
CA MET A 20 14.10 30.38 51.70
C MET A 20 12.63 30.67 51.44
N ALA A 21 12.19 31.87 51.65
CA ALA A 21 10.86 32.34 51.41
C ALA A 21 10.43 32.00 49.96
N GLN A 22 9.75 30.92 49.81
CA GLN A 22 9.05 30.66 48.56
C GLN A 22 7.90 31.68 48.49
N SER A 23 7.98 32.55 47.51
CA SER A 23 6.89 33.47 47.22
C SER A 23 5.90 32.78 46.27
N GLN A 24 4.63 32.93 46.54
CA GLN A 24 3.60 32.48 45.61
C GLN A 24 3.68 33.34 44.33
N VAL A 25 3.95 32.68 43.23
CA VAL A 25 4.00 33.24 41.86
C VAL A 25 2.70 32.89 41.16
N SER A 26 2.04 33.86 40.54
CA SER A 26 0.78 33.65 39.82
C SER A 26 0.74 34.50 38.57
N GLY A 27 -0.11 34.10 37.63
CA GLY A 27 -0.31 34.84 36.39
C GLY A 27 -1.31 34.18 35.46
N THR A 28 -1.54 34.85 34.36
CA THR A 28 -2.42 34.34 33.26
C THR A 28 -1.58 34.17 32.00
N VAL A 29 -1.79 33.08 31.32
CA VAL A 29 -1.17 32.80 30.02
C VAL A 29 -2.25 32.93 28.95
N THR A 30 -2.03 33.83 28.01
CA THR A 30 -2.94 34.08 26.88
C THR A 30 -2.22 33.92 25.54
N SER A 31 -2.94 33.65 24.48
CA SER A 31 -2.41 33.67 23.11
C SER A 31 -2.20 35.12 22.63
N ALA A 32 -1.03 35.40 22.06
CA ALA A 32 -0.71 36.73 21.51
C ALA A 32 -1.54 37.05 20.25
N GLU A 33 -2.09 36.03 19.57
CA GLU A 33 -2.84 36.20 18.32
C GLU A 33 -4.31 36.60 18.56
N ASP A 34 -4.97 36.02 19.56
CA ASP A 34 -6.41 36.20 19.78
C ASP A 34 -6.78 36.56 21.22
N GLY A 35 -5.79 36.65 22.13
CA GLY A 35 -6.01 36.96 23.53
C GLY A 35 -6.76 35.87 24.32
N ALA A 36 -7.01 34.70 23.70
CA ALA A 36 -7.71 33.61 24.36
C ALA A 36 -6.82 32.98 25.46
N PRO A 37 -7.39 32.48 26.58
CA PRO A 37 -6.63 31.81 27.63
C PRO A 37 -6.01 30.49 27.08
N VAL A 38 -4.72 30.29 27.38
CA VAL A 38 -4.01 29.07 27.00
C VAL A 38 -4.16 28.05 28.12
N VAL A 39 -5.08 27.13 27.96
CA VAL A 39 -5.42 26.08 28.93
C VAL A 39 -4.41 24.96 28.90
N GLY A 40 -3.86 24.53 30.05
CA GLY A 40 -2.90 23.43 30.13
C GLY A 40 -1.46 23.81 29.72
N ALA A 41 -1.13 25.10 29.60
CA ALA A 41 0.24 25.53 29.39
C ALA A 41 1.11 25.11 30.58
N SER A 42 2.25 24.47 30.28
CA SER A 42 3.21 24.07 31.30
C SER A 42 4.01 25.26 31.80
N VAL A 43 3.96 25.57 33.09
CA VAL A 43 4.74 26.61 33.76
C VAL A 43 5.71 25.93 34.69
N LYS A 44 7.01 25.97 34.36
CA LYS A 44 8.09 25.28 35.10
C LYS A 44 9.15 26.26 35.61
N VAL A 45 9.61 26.10 36.85
CA VAL A 45 10.74 26.83 37.39
C VAL A 45 12.04 26.29 36.81
N VAL A 46 12.78 27.12 36.08
CA VAL A 46 14.00 26.70 35.38
C VAL A 46 15.05 26.20 36.40
N GLY A 47 15.58 25.00 36.12
CA GLY A 47 16.58 24.34 36.97
C GLY A 47 16.01 23.57 38.16
N THR A 48 14.68 23.44 38.26
CA THR A 48 14.00 22.64 39.30
C THR A 48 12.97 21.66 38.70
N HIS A 49 12.41 20.79 39.54
CA HIS A 49 11.26 19.93 39.18
C HIS A 49 9.90 20.57 39.51
N THR A 50 9.89 21.81 40.04
CA THR A 50 8.66 22.52 40.41
C THR A 50 8.00 23.11 39.18
N GLY A 51 6.73 22.80 38.98
CA GLY A 51 5.93 23.30 37.86
C GLY A 51 4.45 23.11 38.11
N THR A 52 3.63 23.79 37.31
CA THR A 52 2.16 23.68 37.29
C THR A 52 1.66 23.80 35.83
N ALA A 53 0.39 23.52 35.61
CA ALA A 53 -0.28 23.81 34.33
C ALA A 53 -1.33 24.92 34.55
N THR A 54 -1.62 25.68 33.48
CA THR A 54 -2.68 26.68 33.51
C THR A 54 -4.06 26.02 33.53
N ASP A 55 -5.00 26.62 34.25
CA ASP A 55 -6.40 26.21 34.33
C ASP A 55 -7.25 26.62 33.09
N ALA A 56 -8.56 26.46 33.17
CA ALA A 56 -9.50 26.78 32.07
C ALA A 56 -9.53 28.26 31.68
N ASP A 57 -9.15 29.16 32.57
CA ASP A 57 -9.07 30.59 32.34
C ASP A 57 -7.63 31.06 32.05
N GLY A 58 -6.72 30.12 31.86
CA GLY A 58 -5.30 30.36 31.59
C GLY A 58 -4.51 30.78 32.84
N HIS A 59 -5.07 30.71 34.05
CA HIS A 59 -4.41 31.09 35.26
C HIS A 59 -3.49 29.99 35.78
N PHE A 60 -2.37 30.38 36.38
CA PHE A 60 -1.49 29.50 37.11
C PHE A 60 -1.06 30.08 38.45
N SER A 61 -0.76 29.20 39.39
CA SER A 61 -0.17 29.55 40.67
C SER A 61 0.81 28.47 41.09
N LEU A 62 2.01 28.84 41.46
CA LEU A 62 3.03 27.95 42.00
C LEU A 62 3.95 28.65 42.99
N ASN A 63 4.60 27.89 43.87
CA ASN A 63 5.61 28.43 44.78
C ASN A 63 6.99 28.39 44.14
N ALA A 64 7.66 29.53 44.02
CA ALA A 64 8.99 29.62 43.44
C ALA A 64 9.90 30.54 44.27
N PRO A 65 11.22 30.32 44.22
CA PRO A 65 12.18 31.25 44.87
C PRO A 65 12.06 32.65 44.28
N ALA A 66 12.28 33.66 45.11
CA ALA A 66 12.34 35.04 44.66
C ALA A 66 13.40 35.19 43.57
N ASN A 67 13.06 35.81 42.44
CA ASN A 67 13.89 35.93 41.24
C ASN A 67 14.10 34.65 40.39
N ALA A 68 13.36 33.57 40.60
CA ALA A 68 13.37 32.41 39.71
C ALA A 68 12.97 32.80 38.27
N LYS A 69 13.46 32.05 37.30
CA LYS A 69 12.95 32.12 35.90
C LYS A 69 11.90 31.05 35.72
N LEU A 70 10.75 31.41 35.14
CA LEU A 70 9.70 30.50 34.73
C LEU A 70 9.82 30.25 33.24
N GLN A 71 9.81 29.02 32.86
CA GLN A 71 9.66 28.58 31.47
C GLN A 71 8.22 28.21 31.26
N ILE A 72 7.56 28.88 30.31
CA ILE A 72 6.19 28.64 29.92
C ILE A 72 6.21 28.05 28.54
N SER A 73 5.57 26.90 28.38
CA SER A 73 5.49 26.19 27.11
C SER A 73 4.10 25.61 26.87
N TYR A 74 3.66 25.66 25.63
CA TYR A 74 2.43 25.08 25.19
C TYR A 74 2.60 24.52 23.78
N ILE A 75 1.88 23.45 23.45
CA ILE A 75 1.95 22.82 22.12
C ILE A 75 1.49 23.81 21.04
N GLY A 76 2.34 24.07 20.06
CA GLY A 76 2.05 25.03 18.98
C GLY A 76 2.36 26.48 19.31
N MET A 77 2.95 26.78 20.47
CA MET A 77 3.34 28.14 20.87
C MET A 77 4.84 28.24 21.22
N ALA A 78 5.43 29.37 20.96
CA ALA A 78 6.84 29.62 21.26
C ALA A 78 7.08 29.59 22.79
N THR A 79 8.02 28.76 23.23
CA THR A 79 8.39 28.68 24.64
C THR A 79 8.98 29.99 25.11
N GLN A 80 8.41 30.60 26.16
CA GLN A 80 8.88 31.85 26.71
C GLN A 80 9.48 31.64 28.10
N THR A 81 10.58 32.37 28.39
CA THR A 81 11.17 32.37 29.72
C THR A 81 11.06 33.75 30.32
N VAL A 82 10.33 33.85 31.43
CA VAL A 82 10.07 35.12 32.14
C VAL A 82 10.58 35.05 33.59
N LYS A 83 10.81 36.20 34.20
CA LYS A 83 11.17 36.30 35.63
C LYS A 83 9.90 36.06 36.46
N ALA A 84 9.98 35.26 37.50
CA ALA A 84 8.89 34.96 38.41
C ALA A 84 8.34 36.21 39.08
N GLY A 85 7.01 36.39 39.12
CA GLY A 85 6.31 37.53 39.69
C GLY A 85 4.88 37.16 40.12
N ARG A 86 4.16 38.08 40.74
CA ARG A 86 2.73 37.94 41.05
C ARG A 86 1.89 38.63 39.98
N ASN A 87 0.74 38.05 39.63
CA ASN A 87 -0.21 38.54 38.63
C ASN A 87 0.43 38.86 37.26
N MET A 88 1.22 37.92 36.76
CA MET A 88 1.90 38.08 35.48
C MET A 88 0.89 37.88 34.31
N ASP A 89 0.96 38.77 33.32
CA ASP A 89 0.28 38.58 32.04
C ASP A 89 1.31 38.11 31.00
N ILE A 90 1.15 36.84 30.54
CA ILE A 90 2.12 36.19 29.67
C ILE A 90 1.41 35.89 28.36
N LYS A 91 1.89 36.48 27.27
CA LYS A 91 1.36 36.28 25.94
C LYS A 91 2.28 35.33 25.18
N LEU A 92 1.81 34.15 24.90
CA LEU A 92 2.55 33.20 24.06
C LEU A 92 2.22 33.48 22.58
N GLU A 93 3.26 33.72 21.81
CA GLU A 93 3.14 33.80 20.34
C GLU A 93 2.96 32.39 19.76
N ALA A 94 2.15 32.26 18.72
CA ALA A 94 2.11 31.01 17.96
C ALA A 94 3.52 30.72 17.45
N SER A 95 4.01 29.54 17.75
CA SER A 95 5.28 29.09 17.20
C SER A 95 5.10 28.93 15.69
N SER A 96 5.81 29.75 14.92
CA SER A 96 5.96 29.50 13.47
C SER A 96 6.88 28.30 13.20
N GLU A 97 7.50 27.73 14.22
CA GLU A 97 8.05 26.39 14.14
C GLU A 97 6.86 25.42 14.03
N SER A 98 6.58 24.96 12.82
CA SER A 98 5.81 23.73 12.62
C SER A 98 6.25 22.77 13.72
N LEU A 99 5.31 22.18 14.46
CA LEU A 99 5.53 21.11 15.42
C LEU A 99 6.76 20.33 14.94
N SER A 100 7.85 20.41 15.70
CA SER A 100 9.08 19.72 15.34
C SER A 100 8.75 18.24 15.35
N GLU A 101 8.35 17.73 14.18
CA GLU A 101 7.89 16.36 13.99
C GLU A 101 9.09 15.47 14.21
N PHE A 102 9.09 14.79 15.34
CA PHE A 102 10.06 13.75 15.61
C PHE A 102 9.63 12.52 14.84
N VAL A 103 10.46 12.09 13.91
CA VAL A 103 10.24 10.89 13.13
C VAL A 103 11.18 9.79 13.60
N VAL A 104 10.68 8.55 13.63
CA VAL A 104 11.50 7.38 13.89
C VAL A 104 12.17 7.01 12.57
N THR A 105 13.50 7.10 12.51
CA THR A 105 14.28 6.81 11.31
C THR A 105 15.07 5.51 11.38
N GLY A 106 15.19 4.90 12.56
CA GLY A 106 15.89 3.63 12.72
C GLY A 106 15.82 3.10 14.15
N TYR A 107 15.55 1.82 14.32
CA TYR A 107 15.62 1.06 15.59
C TYR A 107 15.07 1.76 16.82
N GLY A 108 13.99 2.54 16.67
CA GLY A 108 13.32 3.23 17.77
C GLY A 108 13.93 4.58 18.17
N THR A 109 14.94 5.08 17.44
CA THR A 109 15.49 6.43 17.66
C THR A 109 14.63 7.46 16.93
N ALA A 110 14.06 8.39 17.69
CA ALA A 110 13.34 9.53 17.14
C ALA A 110 14.31 10.70 16.89
N ARG A 111 14.25 11.30 15.69
CA ARG A 111 14.99 12.48 15.28
C ARG A 111 14.05 13.58 14.82
N LYS A 112 14.45 14.82 15.03
CA LYS A 112 13.73 15.97 14.47
C LYS A 112 13.85 15.95 12.94
N LEU A 113 12.73 16.00 12.20
CA LEU A 113 12.73 15.89 10.74
C LEU A 113 13.72 16.83 10.04
N GLY A 114 13.79 18.09 10.48
CA GLY A 114 14.73 19.09 9.95
C GLY A 114 16.23 18.86 10.28
N THR A 115 16.60 17.75 10.96
CA THR A 115 18.01 17.38 11.26
C THR A 115 18.46 16.11 10.54
N ILE A 116 17.64 15.60 9.61
CA ILE A 116 17.93 14.37 8.87
C ILE A 116 18.48 14.76 7.50
N ALA A 117 19.71 14.33 7.22
CA ALA A 117 20.35 14.60 5.95
C ALA A 117 19.82 13.72 4.80
N GLY A 118 19.19 12.59 5.11
CA GLY A 118 18.60 11.68 4.13
C GLY A 118 17.22 12.12 3.63
N SER A 119 16.72 11.43 2.59
CA SER A 119 15.40 11.62 2.00
C SER A 119 14.33 10.89 2.81
N VAL A 120 13.51 11.66 3.51
CA VAL A 120 12.46 11.14 4.42
C VAL A 120 11.17 11.93 4.25
N GLU A 121 10.06 11.24 4.06
CA GLU A 121 8.73 11.85 4.00
C GLU A 121 7.76 11.15 4.95
N THR A 122 6.95 11.92 5.69
CA THR A 122 6.05 11.40 6.72
C THR A 122 4.60 11.78 6.43
N ILE A 123 3.71 10.81 6.63
CA ILE A 123 2.26 10.97 6.61
C ILE A 123 1.78 10.93 8.06
N SER A 124 1.02 11.95 8.49
CA SER A 124 0.41 11.98 9.81
C SER A 124 -0.76 10.99 9.91
N GLY A 125 -0.93 10.37 11.07
CA GLY A 125 -2.07 9.50 11.37
C GLY A 125 -3.42 10.19 11.17
N LYS A 126 -3.53 11.48 11.45
CA LYS A 126 -4.76 12.26 11.18
C LYS A 126 -5.22 12.20 9.72
N THR A 127 -4.28 12.16 8.77
CA THR A 127 -4.59 12.02 7.34
C THR A 127 -5.13 10.62 7.00
N LEU A 128 -4.89 9.63 7.86
CA LEU A 128 -5.28 8.24 7.66
C LEU A 128 -6.56 7.86 8.41
N GLU A 129 -6.94 8.65 9.41
CA GLU A 129 -8.12 8.40 10.24
C GLU A 129 -9.43 8.44 9.44
N ASN A 130 -10.41 7.67 9.91
CA ASN A 130 -11.77 7.64 9.37
C ASN A 130 -11.86 7.22 7.89
N ARG A 131 -10.86 6.50 7.39
CA ARG A 131 -10.86 5.93 6.04
C ARG A 131 -11.35 4.48 6.09
N PRO A 132 -12.53 4.16 5.52
CA PRO A 132 -13.06 2.78 5.50
C PRO A 132 -12.35 1.98 4.40
N ILE A 133 -11.10 1.58 4.65
CA ILE A 133 -10.24 0.90 3.68
C ILE A 133 -9.96 -0.53 4.09
N ALA A 134 -9.97 -1.41 3.10
CA ALA A 134 -9.62 -2.80 3.28
C ALA A 134 -8.15 -2.99 3.64
N ASN A 135 -7.26 -2.16 3.07
CA ASN A 135 -5.83 -2.17 3.36
C ASN A 135 -5.29 -0.75 3.54
N VAL A 136 -4.29 -0.59 4.42
CA VAL A 136 -3.72 0.72 4.77
C VAL A 136 -2.90 1.34 3.62
N ALA A 137 -2.43 0.55 2.67
CA ALA A 137 -1.64 1.06 1.53
C ALA A 137 -2.45 2.01 0.65
N ASP A 138 -3.78 1.78 0.49
CA ASP A 138 -4.66 2.67 -0.27
C ASP A 138 -4.64 4.11 0.25
N ALA A 139 -4.43 4.30 1.55
CA ALA A 139 -4.37 5.63 2.15
C ALA A 139 -3.06 6.38 1.82
N MET A 140 -2.01 5.67 1.42
CA MET A 140 -0.71 6.26 1.07
C MET A 140 -0.63 6.75 -0.37
N GLN A 141 -1.52 6.30 -1.23
CA GLN A 141 -1.48 6.62 -2.65
C GLN A 141 -1.60 8.12 -2.92
N GLY A 142 -0.64 8.70 -3.67
CA GLY A 142 -0.58 10.13 -3.95
C GLY A 142 -0.21 11.00 -2.74
N GLN A 143 0.22 10.42 -1.60
CA GLN A 143 0.62 11.16 -0.41
C GLN A 143 2.11 11.47 -0.36
N VAL A 144 2.93 10.57 -0.94
CA VAL A 144 4.40 10.58 -0.89
C VAL A 144 4.96 10.64 -2.30
N ALA A 145 5.84 11.60 -2.55
CA ALA A 145 6.56 11.68 -3.82
C ALA A 145 7.49 10.47 -4.00
N GLY A 146 7.45 9.84 -5.18
CA GLY A 146 8.25 8.65 -5.49
C GLY A 146 7.68 7.32 -4.98
N LEU A 147 6.57 7.32 -4.23
CA LEU A 147 5.86 6.12 -3.84
C LEU A 147 4.68 5.88 -4.80
N GLN A 148 4.73 4.80 -5.54
CA GLN A 148 3.62 4.29 -6.34
C GLN A 148 2.91 3.19 -5.56
N VAL A 149 1.62 3.35 -5.34
CA VAL A 149 0.75 2.33 -4.74
C VAL A 149 -0.30 1.98 -5.76
N MET A 150 -0.44 0.70 -6.08
CA MET A 150 -1.43 0.19 -7.00
C MET A 150 -2.12 -1.02 -6.39
N THR A 151 -3.42 -1.11 -6.53
CA THR A 151 -4.16 -2.31 -6.10
C THR A 151 -4.08 -3.38 -7.19
N SER A 152 -3.95 -4.64 -6.80
CA SER A 152 -4.03 -5.74 -7.77
C SER A 152 -5.46 -5.88 -8.34
N SER A 153 -6.47 -5.51 -7.58
CA SER A 153 -7.87 -5.42 -8.00
C SER A 153 -8.72 -4.65 -6.99
N GLY A 154 -9.98 -4.35 -7.32
CA GLY A 154 -10.96 -3.77 -6.40
C GLY A 154 -11.64 -4.78 -5.47
N GLU A 155 -11.27 -6.04 -5.53
CA GLU A 155 -11.80 -7.11 -4.67
C GLU A 155 -11.40 -6.86 -3.20
N PRO A 156 -12.30 -7.06 -2.22
CA PRO A 156 -12.04 -6.71 -0.81
C PRO A 156 -10.80 -7.32 -0.18
N SER A 157 -10.37 -8.51 -0.62
CA SER A 157 -9.19 -9.19 -0.10
C SER A 157 -7.90 -8.92 -0.91
N ALA A 158 -8.01 -8.12 -1.97
CA ALA A 158 -6.89 -7.82 -2.86
C ALA A 158 -5.73 -7.14 -2.12
N THR A 159 -4.52 -7.47 -2.56
CA THR A 159 -3.29 -6.86 -2.06
C THR A 159 -2.97 -5.59 -2.85
N ALA A 160 -2.18 -4.72 -2.27
CA ALA A 160 -1.60 -3.57 -2.98
C ALA A 160 -0.13 -3.83 -3.26
N SER A 161 0.35 -3.50 -4.45
CA SER A 161 1.77 -3.40 -4.73
C SER A 161 2.28 -2.00 -4.41
N MET A 162 3.50 -1.91 -3.91
CA MET A 162 4.14 -0.65 -3.55
C MET A 162 5.55 -0.60 -4.13
N ARG A 163 5.88 0.49 -4.82
CA ARG A 163 7.19 0.70 -5.41
C ARG A 163 7.71 2.09 -5.06
N ILE A 164 8.94 2.17 -4.58
CA ILE A 164 9.62 3.44 -4.27
C ILE A 164 10.70 3.68 -5.33
N ARG A 165 10.51 4.76 -6.13
CA ARG A 165 11.46 5.16 -7.18
C ARG A 165 11.72 4.06 -8.23
N GLY A 166 10.64 3.38 -8.64
CA GLY A 166 10.63 2.42 -9.74
C GLY A 166 10.96 0.97 -9.36
N VAL A 167 11.12 0.13 -10.37
CA VAL A 167 11.45 -1.30 -10.28
C VAL A 167 12.97 -1.45 -10.16
N THR A 168 13.42 -2.22 -9.18
CA THR A 168 14.85 -2.36 -8.84
C THR A 168 15.41 -3.73 -9.16
N SER A 169 14.58 -4.72 -9.43
CA SER A 169 15.00 -6.08 -9.76
C SER A 169 14.09 -6.70 -10.82
N ILE A 170 14.61 -7.68 -11.55
CA ILE A 170 13.85 -8.48 -12.53
C ILE A 170 13.19 -9.67 -11.81
N ASN A 171 13.93 -10.42 -11.01
CA ASN A 171 13.47 -11.67 -10.39
C ASN A 171 13.46 -11.66 -8.86
N ALA A 172 14.09 -10.67 -8.21
CA ALA A 172 14.01 -10.51 -6.76
C ALA A 172 12.87 -9.55 -6.38
N SER A 173 12.53 -9.48 -5.08
CA SER A 173 11.46 -8.61 -4.58
C SER A 173 11.72 -7.13 -4.91
N THR A 174 10.69 -6.43 -5.34
CA THR A 174 10.67 -4.97 -5.58
C THR A 174 9.89 -4.20 -4.51
N GLU A 175 9.39 -4.88 -3.48
CA GLU A 175 8.61 -4.31 -2.41
C GLU A 175 9.47 -3.61 -1.35
N PRO A 176 8.99 -2.50 -0.74
CA PRO A 176 9.66 -1.87 0.38
C PRO A 176 9.72 -2.79 1.60
N LEU A 177 10.67 -2.53 2.49
CA LEU A 177 10.71 -3.12 3.82
C LEU A 177 9.69 -2.42 4.74
N PHE A 178 8.93 -3.19 5.52
CA PHE A 178 7.94 -2.67 6.46
C PHE A 178 8.43 -2.84 7.90
N ILE A 179 8.38 -1.75 8.66
CA ILE A 179 8.74 -1.71 10.09
C ILE A 179 7.54 -1.22 10.88
N LEU A 180 7.09 -1.96 11.87
CA LEU A 180 6.01 -1.60 12.79
C LEU A 180 6.56 -1.46 14.21
N ASP A 181 6.50 -0.25 14.77
CA ASP A 181 6.99 0.08 16.13
C ASP A 181 8.43 -0.42 16.41
N GLY A 182 9.27 -0.46 15.36
CA GLY A 182 10.67 -0.87 15.43
C GLY A 182 10.94 -2.35 15.17
N SER A 183 9.92 -3.14 14.82
CA SER A 183 10.06 -4.54 14.41
C SER A 183 9.74 -4.73 12.94
N GLU A 184 10.51 -5.56 12.24
CA GLU A 184 10.25 -5.94 10.86
C GLU A 184 8.98 -6.78 10.76
N ILE A 185 8.09 -6.41 9.83
CA ILE A 185 6.85 -7.14 9.53
C ILE A 185 6.75 -7.49 8.05
N SER A 186 5.94 -8.49 7.74
CA SER A 186 5.58 -8.82 6.37
C SER A 186 4.64 -7.76 5.76
N GLN A 187 4.65 -7.60 4.44
CA GLN A 187 3.68 -6.76 3.72
C GLN A 187 2.24 -7.16 4.08
N GLN A 188 1.98 -8.44 4.21
CA GLN A 188 0.66 -8.96 4.56
C GLN A 188 0.22 -8.49 5.96
N THR A 189 1.14 -8.39 6.92
CA THR A 189 0.87 -7.82 8.25
C THR A 189 0.63 -6.31 8.15
N PHE A 190 1.46 -5.59 7.37
CA PHE A 190 1.28 -4.17 7.12
C PHE A 190 -0.13 -3.86 6.56
N LEU A 191 -0.58 -4.58 5.53
CA LEU A 191 -1.90 -4.37 4.92
C LEU A 191 -3.08 -4.61 5.88
N SER A 192 -2.86 -5.34 6.99
CA SER A 192 -3.91 -5.65 7.98
C SER A 192 -4.02 -4.63 9.12
N ILE A 193 -3.09 -3.68 9.23
CA ILE A 193 -3.10 -2.68 10.29
C ILE A 193 -4.36 -1.82 10.19
N ASN A 194 -4.99 -1.55 11.34
CA ASN A 194 -6.10 -0.60 11.39
C ASN A 194 -5.56 0.83 11.22
N PRO A 195 -6.01 1.60 10.20
CA PRO A 195 -5.56 2.96 9.99
C PRO A 195 -5.76 3.89 11.20
N ASN A 196 -6.82 3.65 11.99
CA ASN A 196 -7.14 4.46 13.17
C ASN A 196 -6.15 4.27 14.34
N ASP A 197 -5.33 3.20 14.31
CA ASP A 197 -4.28 2.96 15.30
C ASP A 197 -2.93 3.61 14.95
N ILE A 198 -2.80 4.21 13.77
CA ILE A 198 -1.55 4.77 13.26
C ILE A 198 -1.35 6.20 13.76
N GLU A 199 -0.19 6.50 14.32
CA GLU A 199 0.25 7.86 14.67
C GLU A 199 0.95 8.54 13.48
N SER A 200 1.83 7.79 12.77
CA SER A 200 2.51 8.27 11.57
C SER A 200 3.04 7.13 10.71
N MET A 201 3.19 7.40 9.42
CA MET A 201 3.94 6.54 8.49
C MET A 201 5.06 7.33 7.85
N THR A 202 6.29 6.84 7.99
CA THR A 202 7.50 7.47 7.46
C THR A 202 8.08 6.62 6.34
N THR A 203 8.32 7.22 5.18
CA THR A 203 8.93 6.58 4.02
C THR A 203 10.37 7.05 3.89
N LEU A 204 11.32 6.10 3.89
CA LEU A 204 12.74 6.31 3.66
C LEU A 204 13.05 5.94 2.21
N LYS A 205 13.61 6.87 1.43
CA LYS A 205 13.72 6.73 -0.04
C LYS A 205 15.14 6.59 -0.55
N ASP A 206 16.16 7.05 0.20
CA ASP A 206 17.56 7.07 -0.21
C ASP A 206 18.45 6.11 0.61
N ALA A 207 19.66 5.85 0.13
CA ALA A 207 20.58 4.92 0.79
C ALA A 207 20.98 5.38 2.20
N SER A 208 21.11 6.68 2.47
CA SER A 208 21.57 7.15 3.78
C SER A 208 20.55 6.90 4.90
N SER A 209 19.27 7.04 4.56
CA SER A 209 18.18 6.74 5.50
C SER A 209 17.89 5.24 5.62
N THR A 210 18.19 4.44 4.57
CA THR A 210 17.83 3.02 4.50
C THR A 210 18.98 2.06 4.80
N ALA A 211 20.26 2.46 4.67
CA ALA A 211 21.42 1.56 4.81
C ALA A 211 21.51 0.89 6.19
N ILE A 212 21.01 1.52 7.25
CA ILE A 212 20.94 0.92 8.58
C ILE A 212 20.06 -0.33 8.63
N TYR A 213 19.09 -0.45 7.71
CA TYR A 213 18.24 -1.64 7.53
C TYR A 213 18.84 -2.67 6.56
N GLY A 214 19.94 -2.31 5.90
CA GLY A 214 20.84 -3.20 5.15
C GLY A 214 20.24 -3.84 3.91
N SER A 215 20.37 -5.14 3.85
CA SER A 215 20.12 -5.98 2.67
C SER A 215 18.65 -6.14 2.25
N ARG A 216 17.70 -5.56 2.97
CA ARG A 216 16.28 -5.60 2.61
C ARG A 216 15.72 -4.22 2.26
N ALA A 217 16.54 -3.19 2.39
CA ALA A 217 16.14 -1.80 2.25
C ALA A 217 16.42 -1.22 0.85
N ALA A 218 16.85 -2.03 -0.09
CA ALA A 218 17.10 -1.62 -1.48
C ALA A 218 15.90 -0.94 -2.15
N ASN A 219 14.70 -1.38 -1.80
CA ASN A 219 13.44 -0.88 -2.33
C ASN A 219 12.83 0.24 -1.48
N GLY A 220 13.59 0.78 -0.50
CA GLY A 220 13.11 1.73 0.48
C GLY A 220 12.51 1.07 1.73
N VAL A 221 12.14 1.89 2.72
CA VAL A 221 11.57 1.41 3.99
C VAL A 221 10.34 2.23 4.34
N ILE A 222 9.28 1.57 4.77
CA ILE A 222 8.07 2.18 5.32
C ILE A 222 8.00 1.86 6.80
N ILE A 223 8.13 2.88 7.64
CA ILE A 223 8.08 2.77 9.09
C ILE A 223 6.70 3.22 9.55
N VAL A 224 6.00 2.35 10.23
CA VAL A 224 4.71 2.63 10.86
C VAL A 224 4.92 2.81 12.35
N THR A 225 4.55 3.96 12.86
CA THR A 225 4.49 4.24 14.30
C THR A 225 3.04 4.29 14.72
N THR A 226 2.69 3.56 15.77
CA THR A 226 1.32 3.49 16.24
C THR A 226 1.07 4.40 17.42
N LYS A 227 -0.20 4.78 17.60
CA LYS A 227 -0.66 5.58 18.74
C LYS A 227 -0.31 4.91 20.05
N LYS A 228 0.02 5.72 21.06
CA LYS A 228 0.40 5.29 22.40
C LYS A 228 -0.37 6.08 23.45
N GLY A 229 -0.46 5.55 24.66
CA GLY A 229 -0.83 6.33 25.83
C GLY A 229 0.26 7.32 26.22
N LYS A 230 -0.07 8.31 27.05
CA LYS A 230 0.88 9.27 27.60
C LYS A 230 0.93 9.14 29.12
N PHE A 231 2.13 9.24 29.67
CA PHE A 231 2.32 9.22 31.13
C PHE A 231 1.61 10.43 31.77
N GLY A 232 0.87 10.19 32.83
CA GLY A 232 0.10 11.22 33.55
C GLY A 232 -1.17 11.71 32.85
N GLU A 233 -1.57 11.11 31.73
CA GLU A 233 -2.81 11.46 31.00
C GLU A 233 -4.01 10.69 31.59
N ALA A 234 -5.11 11.40 31.87
CA ALA A 234 -6.36 10.75 32.30
C ALA A 234 -6.90 9.83 31.20
N PRO A 235 -7.56 8.72 31.55
CA PRO A 235 -8.15 7.81 30.58
C PRO A 235 -9.10 8.54 29.61
N THR A 236 -8.97 8.25 28.35
CA THR A 236 -9.81 8.74 27.27
C THR A 236 -10.29 7.59 26.42
N VAL A 237 -11.61 7.50 26.24
CA VAL A 237 -12.26 6.49 25.42
C VAL A 237 -12.70 7.16 24.12
N SER A 238 -12.33 6.60 22.97
CA SER A 238 -12.83 7.03 21.67
C SER A 238 -13.58 5.91 21.00
N VAL A 239 -14.77 6.23 20.46
CA VAL A 239 -15.62 5.31 19.70
C VAL A 239 -15.90 5.95 18.34
N SER A 240 -15.56 5.25 17.28
CA SER A 240 -15.88 5.66 15.91
C SER A 240 -16.74 4.59 15.25
N ALA A 241 -17.80 5.01 14.56
CA ALA A 241 -18.65 4.11 13.79
C ALA A 241 -18.93 4.72 12.42
N GLN A 242 -18.87 3.87 11.39
CA GLN A 242 -19.05 4.29 10.01
C GLN A 242 -19.79 3.22 9.22
N TYR A 243 -20.71 3.66 8.36
CA TYR A 243 -21.44 2.82 7.43
C TYR A 243 -21.45 3.44 6.04
N GLY A 244 -21.31 2.61 5.02
CA GLY A 244 -21.29 3.07 3.63
C GLY A 244 -21.71 1.98 2.66
N ILE A 245 -21.81 2.39 1.40
CA ILE A 245 -22.11 1.53 0.26
C ILE A 245 -21.00 1.65 -0.79
N SER A 246 -20.75 0.55 -1.49
CA SER A 246 -19.79 0.45 -2.57
C SER A 246 -20.48 0.05 -3.87
N ARG A 247 -20.01 0.61 -4.99
CA ARG A 247 -20.41 0.25 -6.35
C ARG A 247 -19.22 0.30 -7.30
N MET A 248 -19.38 -0.12 -8.53
CA MET A 248 -18.33 -0.03 -9.56
C MET A 248 -17.97 1.43 -9.86
N THR A 249 -16.69 1.73 -10.11
CA THR A 249 -16.22 3.09 -10.43
C THR A 249 -16.70 3.60 -11.79
N GLY A 250 -16.96 2.71 -12.72
CA GLY A 250 -17.43 3.02 -14.06
C GLY A 250 -17.08 1.92 -15.04
N ASP A 251 -17.71 1.97 -16.18
CA ASP A 251 -17.45 1.13 -17.34
C ASP A 251 -17.51 2.03 -18.58
N LYS A 252 -16.51 1.93 -19.44
CA LYS A 252 -16.43 2.71 -20.68
C LYS A 252 -16.61 1.86 -21.93
N ALA A 253 -16.68 0.53 -21.79
CA ALA A 253 -17.03 -0.31 -22.89
C ALA A 253 -18.54 -0.25 -23.10
N ASP A 254 -18.94 0.20 -24.28
CA ASP A 254 -20.32 0.28 -24.71
C ASP A 254 -20.66 -1.04 -25.41
N MET A 255 -21.21 -2.01 -24.64
CA MET A 255 -21.56 -3.34 -25.13
C MET A 255 -22.94 -3.32 -25.81
N MET A 256 -23.12 -4.11 -26.84
CA MET A 256 -24.41 -4.25 -27.53
C MET A 256 -25.49 -4.81 -26.61
N ASP A 257 -26.68 -4.24 -26.68
CA ASP A 257 -27.89 -4.88 -26.16
C ASP A 257 -28.40 -5.98 -27.14
N ALA A 258 -29.41 -6.73 -26.74
CA ALA A 258 -29.94 -7.84 -27.54
C ALA A 258 -30.40 -7.41 -28.93
N ASN A 259 -31.06 -6.26 -29.06
CA ASN A 259 -31.52 -5.75 -30.34
C ASN A 259 -30.38 -5.29 -31.25
N GLN A 260 -29.38 -4.64 -30.65
CA GLN A 260 -28.17 -4.20 -31.34
C GLN A 260 -27.33 -5.41 -31.80
N TRP A 261 -27.18 -6.41 -30.94
CA TRP A 261 -26.43 -7.62 -31.29
C TRP A 261 -27.10 -8.38 -32.47
N LEU A 262 -28.44 -8.58 -32.44
CA LEU A 262 -29.17 -9.19 -33.54
C LEU A 262 -29.08 -8.34 -34.83
N ALA A 263 -29.13 -7.00 -34.70
CA ALA A 263 -28.92 -6.14 -35.88
C ALA A 263 -27.49 -6.27 -36.42
N PHE A 264 -26.52 -6.46 -35.56
CA PHE A 264 -25.12 -6.63 -35.98
C PHE A 264 -24.89 -7.99 -36.63
N GLN A 265 -25.63 -9.07 -36.24
CA GLN A 265 -25.57 -10.36 -36.94
C GLN A 265 -25.99 -10.22 -38.41
N GLU A 266 -26.99 -9.38 -38.73
CA GLU A 266 -27.33 -9.08 -40.14
C GLU A 266 -26.24 -8.33 -40.90
N VAL A 267 -25.44 -7.53 -40.23
CA VAL A 267 -24.27 -6.87 -40.83
C VAL A 267 -23.18 -7.91 -41.13
N MET A 268 -23.00 -8.90 -40.25
CA MET A 268 -22.02 -9.96 -40.41
C MET A 268 -22.44 -10.98 -41.50
N ASP A 269 -23.72 -11.30 -41.54
CA ASP A 269 -24.31 -12.20 -42.53
C ASP A 269 -25.60 -11.60 -43.11
N PRO A 270 -25.52 -10.89 -44.26
CA PRO A 270 -26.70 -10.31 -44.90
C PRO A 270 -27.78 -11.30 -45.31
N SER A 271 -27.48 -12.60 -45.39
CA SER A 271 -28.48 -13.63 -45.73
C SER A 271 -29.52 -13.78 -44.61
N LEU A 272 -29.20 -13.44 -43.39
CA LEU A 272 -30.11 -13.47 -42.22
C LEU A 272 -31.31 -12.51 -42.39
N ALA A 273 -31.17 -11.46 -43.19
CA ALA A 273 -32.29 -10.58 -43.53
C ALA A 273 -33.43 -11.32 -44.19
N ASN A 274 -33.15 -12.41 -44.89
CA ASN A 274 -34.13 -13.27 -45.59
C ASN A 274 -34.50 -14.53 -44.78
N SER A 275 -33.89 -14.75 -43.62
CA SER A 275 -34.20 -15.89 -42.76
C SER A 275 -35.49 -15.64 -41.97
N ALA A 276 -36.55 -16.38 -42.23
CA ALA A 276 -37.83 -16.20 -41.56
C ALA A 276 -37.71 -16.43 -40.03
N ASN A 277 -36.92 -17.43 -39.61
CA ASN A 277 -36.73 -17.75 -38.21
C ASN A 277 -35.92 -16.64 -37.49
N PHE A 278 -34.85 -16.16 -38.10
CA PHE A 278 -34.05 -15.08 -37.53
C PHE A 278 -34.85 -13.76 -37.39
N GLN A 279 -35.69 -13.44 -38.41
CA GLN A 279 -36.54 -12.23 -38.31
C GLN A 279 -37.65 -12.43 -37.26
N ALA A 280 -38.16 -13.66 -37.09
CA ALA A 280 -39.10 -13.97 -35.98
C ALA A 280 -38.42 -13.85 -34.61
N GLU A 281 -37.22 -14.39 -34.48
CA GLU A 281 -36.37 -14.22 -33.26
C GLU A 281 -36.21 -12.74 -32.89
N ARG A 282 -35.76 -11.93 -33.83
CA ARG A 282 -35.56 -10.49 -33.63
C ARG A 282 -36.85 -9.78 -33.27
N ALA A 283 -37.96 -10.12 -33.91
CA ALA A 283 -39.28 -9.58 -33.60
C ALA A 283 -39.74 -9.98 -32.18
N TYR A 284 -39.49 -11.22 -31.77
CA TYR A 284 -39.80 -11.74 -30.46
C TYR A 284 -39.03 -11.02 -29.35
N TYR A 285 -37.71 -10.93 -29.47
CA TYR A 285 -36.85 -10.22 -28.50
C TYR A 285 -37.28 -8.75 -28.35
N LYS A 286 -37.53 -8.09 -29.49
CA LYS A 286 -37.96 -6.67 -29.48
C LYS A 286 -39.35 -6.51 -28.87
N LYS A 287 -40.30 -7.39 -29.19
CA LYS A 287 -41.71 -7.32 -28.72
C LYS A 287 -41.79 -7.46 -27.20
N TYR A 288 -41.04 -8.38 -26.65
CA TYR A 288 -41.08 -8.72 -25.22
C TYR A 288 -39.95 -8.08 -24.41
N ASN A 289 -39.10 -7.27 -25.04
CA ASN A 289 -37.95 -6.62 -24.43
C ASN A 289 -37.07 -7.61 -23.66
N ILE A 290 -36.79 -8.75 -24.26
CA ILE A 290 -35.96 -9.81 -23.72
C ILE A 290 -34.51 -9.43 -24.00
N GLY A 291 -33.66 -9.53 -23.00
CA GLY A 291 -32.24 -9.29 -23.11
C GLY A 291 -31.64 -9.11 -21.71
N THR A 292 -30.35 -9.41 -21.59
CA THR A 292 -29.63 -9.32 -20.33
C THR A 292 -28.50 -8.32 -20.42
N ASP A 293 -28.53 -7.34 -19.55
CA ASP A 293 -27.37 -6.50 -19.23
C ASP A 293 -26.51 -7.24 -18.19
N TRP A 294 -25.50 -7.96 -18.67
CA TRP A 294 -24.65 -8.81 -17.85
C TRP A 294 -23.82 -8.00 -16.85
N ASN A 295 -23.50 -6.74 -17.13
CA ASN A 295 -22.88 -5.87 -16.15
C ASN A 295 -23.78 -5.66 -14.94
N LYS A 296 -25.06 -5.32 -15.16
CA LYS A 296 -26.02 -5.16 -14.04
C LYS A 296 -26.31 -6.49 -13.34
N PHE A 297 -26.22 -7.61 -14.03
CA PHE A 297 -26.44 -8.92 -13.44
C PHE A 297 -25.31 -9.35 -12.50
N PHE A 298 -24.06 -9.19 -12.94
CA PHE A 298 -22.90 -9.64 -12.16
C PHE A 298 -22.41 -8.62 -11.13
N PHE A 299 -22.63 -7.32 -11.38
CA PHE A 299 -22.15 -6.24 -10.49
C PHE A 299 -23.31 -5.59 -9.75
N SER A 300 -23.17 -5.49 -8.46
CA SER A 300 -24.15 -4.83 -7.61
C SER A 300 -23.80 -3.36 -7.37
N ASP A 301 -24.81 -2.49 -7.44
CA ASP A 301 -24.68 -1.04 -7.24
C ASP A 301 -24.67 -0.60 -5.77
N SER A 302 -24.89 -1.50 -4.82
CA SER A 302 -25.12 -1.13 -3.42
C SER A 302 -24.64 -2.23 -2.45
N LYS A 303 -23.34 -2.41 -2.33
CA LYS A 303 -22.76 -3.37 -1.36
C LYS A 303 -22.33 -2.68 -0.07
N PRO A 304 -22.74 -3.20 1.10
CA PRO A 304 -22.49 -2.54 2.38
C PRO A 304 -21.03 -2.65 2.81
N THR A 305 -20.55 -1.58 3.45
CA THR A 305 -19.30 -1.54 4.19
C THR A 305 -19.57 -0.92 5.56
N SER A 306 -19.04 -1.52 6.62
CA SER A 306 -19.16 -1.01 7.98
C SER A 306 -17.82 -1.09 8.71
N GLN A 307 -17.56 -0.10 9.54
CA GLN A 307 -16.40 -0.05 10.42
C GLN A 307 -16.79 0.49 11.78
N ILE A 308 -16.30 -0.16 12.84
CA ILE A 308 -16.46 0.28 14.23
C ILE A 308 -15.10 0.15 14.90
N ASP A 309 -14.65 1.23 15.51
CA ASP A 309 -13.39 1.30 16.24
C ASP A 309 -13.64 1.80 17.66
N VAL A 310 -13.06 1.14 18.64
CA VAL A 310 -13.11 1.54 20.04
C VAL A 310 -11.69 1.56 20.59
N SER A 311 -11.28 2.67 21.19
CA SER A 311 -9.96 2.74 21.81
C SER A 311 -10.03 3.38 23.20
N VAL A 312 -9.16 2.92 24.06
CA VAL A 312 -8.94 3.45 25.41
C VAL A 312 -7.46 3.74 25.56
N ARG A 313 -7.12 5.00 25.85
CA ARG A 313 -5.73 5.39 26.10
C ARG A 313 -5.64 6.24 27.37
N GLY A 314 -4.50 6.14 28.03
CA GLY A 314 -4.24 6.91 29.24
C GLY A 314 -2.90 6.54 29.85
N GLY A 315 -2.64 7.00 31.06
CA GLY A 315 -1.46 6.61 31.80
C GLY A 315 -1.40 7.18 33.20
N SER A 316 -0.79 6.41 34.10
CA SER A 316 -0.30 6.90 35.39
C SER A 316 1.05 7.63 35.21
N GLN A 317 1.67 8.08 36.31
CA GLN A 317 3.01 8.68 36.26
C GLN A 317 4.07 7.71 35.69
N ASN A 318 3.90 6.41 35.89
CA ASN A 318 4.90 5.40 35.52
C ASN A 318 4.47 4.46 34.39
N THR A 319 3.19 4.38 34.06
CA THR A 319 2.69 3.45 33.03
C THR A 319 1.79 4.20 32.06
N ALA A 320 2.03 4.02 30.79
CA ALA A 320 1.20 4.52 29.69
C ALA A 320 0.65 3.34 28.89
N TYR A 321 -0.63 3.41 28.51
CA TYR A 321 -1.29 2.34 27.80
C TYR A 321 -2.24 2.83 26.70
N LEU A 322 -2.39 2.00 25.67
CA LEU A 322 -3.44 2.09 24.67
C LEU A 322 -3.98 0.67 24.42
N LEU A 323 -5.30 0.55 24.42
CA LEU A 323 -6.01 -0.64 23.98
C LEU A 323 -6.98 -0.20 22.88
N SER A 324 -7.02 -0.90 21.75
CA SER A 324 -8.00 -0.65 20.71
C SER A 324 -8.58 -1.96 20.16
N TYR A 325 -9.84 -1.87 19.71
CA TYR A 325 -10.54 -2.89 18.98
C TYR A 325 -11.12 -2.27 17.72
N GLY A 326 -10.92 -2.89 16.56
CA GLY A 326 -11.49 -2.51 15.29
C GLY A 326 -12.26 -3.65 14.65
N HIS A 327 -13.47 -3.36 14.18
CA HIS A 327 -14.29 -4.24 13.36
C HIS A 327 -14.48 -3.61 11.98
N TYR A 328 -14.10 -4.33 10.93
CA TYR A 328 -14.30 -3.92 9.54
C TYR A 328 -14.99 -5.04 8.77
N LYS A 329 -16.08 -4.72 8.08
CA LYS A 329 -16.81 -5.65 7.21
C LYS A 329 -17.15 -4.97 5.90
N THR A 330 -16.87 -5.62 4.79
CA THR A 330 -17.23 -5.15 3.45
C THR A 330 -17.67 -6.30 2.57
N SER A 331 -18.66 -6.05 1.72
CA SER A 331 -19.05 -6.93 0.64
C SER A 331 -18.51 -6.38 -0.68
N GLY A 332 -17.98 -7.24 -1.52
CA GLY A 332 -17.55 -6.88 -2.86
C GLY A 332 -18.73 -6.62 -3.79
N ILE A 333 -18.49 -5.90 -4.88
CA ILE A 333 -19.52 -5.60 -5.88
C ILE A 333 -19.93 -6.83 -6.70
N ILE A 334 -19.11 -7.87 -6.74
CA ILE A 334 -19.44 -9.18 -7.28
C ILE A 334 -19.87 -10.07 -6.12
N ASP A 335 -20.98 -10.78 -6.30
CA ASP A 335 -21.44 -11.75 -5.30
C ASP A 335 -20.36 -12.80 -5.02
N ASP A 336 -20.37 -13.35 -3.81
CA ASP A 336 -19.38 -14.28 -3.26
C ASP A 336 -18.01 -13.65 -2.93
N SER A 337 -17.82 -12.35 -3.12
CA SER A 337 -16.65 -11.65 -2.59
C SER A 337 -17.02 -10.84 -1.35
N ASN A 338 -16.35 -11.09 -0.25
CA ASN A 338 -16.56 -10.36 1.00
C ASN A 338 -15.36 -10.50 1.93
N MET A 339 -15.22 -9.56 2.86
CA MET A 339 -14.18 -9.59 3.88
C MET A 339 -14.72 -9.10 5.22
N ARG A 340 -14.33 -9.78 6.28
CA ARG A 340 -14.48 -9.34 7.67
C ARG A 340 -13.13 -9.39 8.37
N ARG A 341 -12.77 -8.32 9.05
CA ARG A 341 -11.51 -8.21 9.81
C ARG A 341 -11.80 -7.66 11.21
N GLU A 342 -11.29 -8.36 12.22
CA GLU A 342 -11.24 -7.93 13.61
C GLU A 342 -9.79 -7.63 13.97
N THR A 343 -9.53 -6.48 14.56
CA THR A 343 -8.19 -6.08 15.01
C THR A 343 -8.21 -5.77 16.50
N LEU A 344 -7.18 -6.22 17.20
CA LEU A 344 -6.93 -5.90 18.59
C LEU A 344 -5.51 -5.31 18.68
N ARG A 345 -5.38 -4.19 19.35
CA ARG A 345 -4.09 -3.59 19.65
C ARG A 345 -3.93 -3.31 21.13
N ALA A 346 -2.73 -3.61 21.65
CA ALA A 346 -2.35 -3.26 23.01
C ALA A 346 -0.93 -2.70 23.00
N ASN A 347 -0.76 -1.44 23.37
CA ASN A 347 0.54 -0.81 23.57
C ASN A 347 0.69 -0.45 25.06
N LEU A 348 1.74 -0.94 25.67
CA LEU A 348 2.04 -0.72 27.07
C LEU A 348 3.49 -0.28 27.24
N GLU A 349 3.72 0.82 27.95
CA GLU A 349 5.06 1.25 28.36
C GLU A 349 5.07 1.54 29.85
N THR A 350 6.06 1.02 30.59
CA THR A 350 6.21 1.20 32.02
C THR A 350 7.64 1.61 32.37
N ASN A 351 7.79 2.72 33.07
CA ASN A 351 9.04 3.10 33.73
C ASN A 351 9.11 2.38 35.07
N ILE A 352 9.90 1.32 35.15
CA ILE A 352 10.12 0.57 36.43
C ILE A 352 10.86 1.48 37.41
N ASN A 353 11.83 2.22 36.88
CA ASN A 353 12.56 3.26 37.59
C ASN A 353 13.15 4.27 36.55
N PRO A 354 13.84 5.35 36.98
CA PRO A 354 14.34 6.37 36.04
C PRO A 354 15.31 5.88 34.95
N TRP A 355 15.96 4.75 35.15
CA TRP A 355 16.93 4.17 34.20
C TRP A 355 16.43 2.93 33.47
N LEU A 356 15.27 2.35 33.83
CA LEU A 356 14.73 1.12 33.27
C LEU A 356 13.28 1.31 32.80
N LYS A 357 13.07 1.16 31.49
CA LYS A 357 11.75 1.15 30.85
C LYS A 357 11.53 -0.18 30.15
N ILE A 358 10.34 -0.74 30.29
CA ILE A 358 9.87 -1.95 29.58
C ILE A 358 8.63 -1.57 28.77
N GLY A 359 8.48 -2.12 27.58
CA GLY A 359 7.29 -1.93 26.75
C GLY A 359 6.95 -3.13 25.92
N SER A 360 5.69 -3.19 25.53
CA SER A 360 5.10 -4.20 24.64
C SER A 360 4.15 -3.52 23.67
N ASN A 361 4.24 -3.88 22.38
CA ASN A 361 3.33 -3.45 21.34
C ASN A 361 2.79 -4.70 20.64
N THR A 362 1.52 -5.00 20.88
CA THR A 362 0.82 -6.17 20.35
C THR A 362 -0.17 -5.74 19.27
N ASN A 363 -0.18 -6.39 18.15
CA ASN A 363 -1.22 -6.26 17.12
C ASN A 363 -1.70 -7.65 16.70
N LEU A 364 -2.99 -7.91 16.86
CA LEU A 364 -3.65 -9.18 16.51
C LEU A 364 -4.77 -8.88 15.51
N ALA A 365 -4.80 -9.60 14.39
CA ALA A 365 -5.83 -9.45 13.38
C ALA A 365 -6.40 -10.81 12.95
N PHE A 366 -7.71 -10.92 12.99
CA PHE A 366 -8.47 -12.05 12.46
C PHE A 366 -9.18 -11.61 11.20
N THR A 367 -8.91 -12.26 10.07
CA THR A 367 -9.53 -11.93 8.80
C THR A 367 -10.17 -13.17 8.22
N LYS A 368 -11.45 -13.06 7.84
CA LYS A 368 -12.16 -14.07 7.06
C LYS A 368 -12.63 -13.43 5.78
N TYR A 369 -12.39 -14.09 4.64
CA TYR A 369 -12.85 -13.58 3.35
C TYR A 369 -13.22 -14.72 2.39
N ARG A 370 -14.08 -14.37 1.45
CA ARG A 370 -14.34 -15.12 0.23
C ARG A 370 -13.88 -14.28 -0.96
N SER A 371 -13.31 -14.90 -1.95
CA SER A 371 -12.87 -14.24 -3.19
C SER A 371 -13.47 -14.91 -4.40
N SER A 372 -13.92 -14.12 -5.37
CA SER A 372 -14.30 -14.59 -6.70
C SER A 372 -13.08 -14.74 -7.61
N LEU A 373 -13.23 -15.40 -8.74
CA LEU A 373 -12.20 -15.43 -9.78
C LEU A 373 -12.14 -14.07 -10.48
N TRP A 374 -10.94 -13.56 -10.76
CA TRP A 374 -10.70 -12.34 -11.51
C TRP A 374 -9.28 -12.32 -12.12
N GLY A 375 -9.09 -11.44 -13.14
CA GLY A 375 -7.81 -11.16 -13.78
C GLY A 375 -7.45 -12.12 -14.91
N ASP A 376 -6.37 -11.79 -15.61
CA ASP A 376 -5.85 -12.51 -16.79
C ASP A 376 -5.47 -13.97 -16.53
N LYS A 377 -4.98 -14.26 -15.33
CA LYS A 377 -4.69 -15.64 -14.90
C LYS A 377 -5.94 -16.49 -14.66
N ALA A 378 -7.07 -15.84 -14.54
CA ALA A 378 -8.39 -16.44 -14.53
C ALA A 378 -9.09 -16.24 -15.89
N ASN A 379 -8.34 -16.41 -17.00
CA ASN A 379 -8.89 -16.44 -18.35
C ASN A 379 -9.82 -17.65 -18.47
N SER A 380 -10.96 -17.49 -17.88
CA SER A 380 -12.01 -18.48 -17.76
C SER A 380 -13.33 -17.77 -17.87
N ILE A 381 -14.23 -18.37 -18.61
CA ILE A 381 -15.63 -17.97 -18.72
C ILE A 381 -16.34 -17.91 -17.33
N TYR A 382 -15.78 -18.58 -16.32
CA TYR A 382 -16.23 -18.52 -14.93
C TYR A 382 -15.80 -17.25 -14.18
N ASN A 383 -14.94 -16.45 -14.79
CA ASN A 383 -14.62 -15.11 -14.29
C ASN A 383 -15.79 -14.17 -14.62
N LYS A 384 -16.57 -13.77 -13.61
CA LYS A 384 -17.78 -12.94 -13.77
C LYS A 384 -17.49 -11.59 -14.45
N THR A 385 -16.31 -11.03 -14.23
CA THR A 385 -15.90 -9.76 -14.84
C THR A 385 -15.66 -9.93 -16.34
N TYR A 386 -15.06 -11.04 -16.75
CA TYR A 386 -14.88 -11.39 -18.16
C TYR A 386 -16.22 -11.80 -18.80
N ALA A 387 -16.99 -12.65 -18.11
CA ALA A 387 -18.31 -13.10 -18.57
C ALA A 387 -19.26 -11.91 -18.87
N ALA A 388 -19.20 -10.86 -18.05
CA ALA A 388 -20.01 -9.64 -18.27
C ALA A 388 -19.72 -8.94 -19.61
N ARG A 389 -18.54 -9.18 -20.22
CA ARG A 389 -18.16 -8.67 -21.53
C ARG A 389 -18.60 -9.56 -22.68
N ILE A 390 -18.45 -10.87 -22.50
CA ILE A 390 -18.56 -11.80 -23.64
C ILE A 390 -19.91 -12.48 -23.73
N TYR A 391 -20.70 -12.54 -22.67
CA TYR A 391 -21.99 -13.24 -22.72
C TYR A 391 -22.95 -12.55 -23.66
N LEU A 392 -23.68 -13.38 -24.45
CA LEU A 392 -24.63 -12.87 -25.43
C LEU A 392 -25.78 -12.14 -24.75
N PRO A 393 -26.12 -10.93 -25.17
CA PRO A 393 -27.19 -10.16 -24.57
C PRO A 393 -28.57 -10.72 -24.89
N THR A 394 -28.66 -11.62 -25.87
CA THR A 394 -29.87 -12.37 -26.19
C THR A 394 -30.16 -13.51 -25.22
N GLN A 395 -29.17 -13.90 -24.41
CA GLN A 395 -29.41 -14.96 -23.41
C GLN A 395 -30.07 -14.38 -22.17
N PRO A 396 -31.23 -14.89 -21.77
CA PRO A 396 -31.87 -14.48 -20.54
C PRO A 396 -31.16 -15.08 -19.32
N THR A 397 -31.30 -14.43 -18.16
CA THR A 397 -30.79 -14.95 -16.89
C THR A 397 -31.54 -16.18 -16.38
N HIS A 398 -32.78 -16.34 -16.82
CA HIS A 398 -33.70 -17.41 -16.43
C HIS A 398 -34.35 -17.97 -17.66
N GLU A 399 -34.88 -19.20 -17.58
CA GLU A 399 -35.68 -19.80 -18.65
C GLU A 399 -36.85 -18.88 -19.02
N VAL A 400 -37.06 -18.71 -20.34
CA VAL A 400 -38.21 -17.95 -20.87
C VAL A 400 -39.34 -18.94 -21.12
N LEU A 401 -40.39 -18.85 -20.31
CA LEU A 401 -41.53 -19.72 -20.44
C LEU A 401 -42.33 -19.40 -21.72
N GLY A 402 -42.72 -20.42 -22.43
CA GLY A 402 -43.45 -20.30 -23.69
C GLY A 402 -42.57 -20.03 -24.93
N LEU A 403 -41.23 -19.97 -24.77
CA LEU A 403 -40.30 -19.84 -25.87
C LEU A 403 -39.89 -21.22 -26.42
N ASP A 404 -40.08 -21.41 -27.72
CA ASP A 404 -39.44 -22.46 -28.50
C ASP A 404 -38.39 -21.83 -29.42
N PRO A 405 -37.07 -22.03 -29.13
CA PRO A 405 -35.99 -21.47 -29.96
C PRO A 405 -35.96 -21.98 -31.38
N SER A 406 -36.66 -23.08 -31.70
CA SER A 406 -36.79 -23.60 -33.07
C SER A 406 -37.92 -22.92 -33.85
N ASP A 407 -38.89 -22.29 -33.16
CA ASP A 407 -40.06 -21.66 -33.79
C ASP A 407 -40.47 -20.37 -33.05
N TYR A 408 -39.65 -19.34 -33.16
CA TYR A 408 -39.92 -18.02 -32.56
C TYR A 408 -41.23 -17.39 -33.05
N ALA A 409 -41.67 -17.71 -34.28
CA ALA A 409 -42.88 -17.11 -34.86
C ALA A 409 -44.15 -17.51 -34.11
N ASN A 410 -44.20 -18.74 -33.58
CA ASN A 410 -45.33 -19.25 -32.81
C ASN A 410 -45.10 -19.25 -31.29
N SER A 411 -43.92 -18.82 -30.82
CA SER A 411 -43.61 -18.73 -29.41
C SER A 411 -44.40 -17.64 -28.71
N THR A 412 -44.79 -17.90 -27.46
CA THR A 412 -45.44 -16.94 -26.56
C THR A 412 -44.48 -16.61 -25.44
N PHE A 413 -44.64 -15.45 -24.84
CA PHE A 413 -43.91 -15.08 -23.61
C PHE A 413 -44.86 -15.20 -22.43
N GLU A 414 -44.67 -16.19 -21.60
CA GLU A 414 -45.47 -16.48 -20.40
C GLU A 414 -44.79 -15.99 -19.11
N GLY A 415 -43.61 -15.39 -19.24
CA GLY A 415 -42.79 -14.90 -18.13
C GLY A 415 -41.44 -15.59 -18.03
N TYR A 416 -40.78 -15.42 -16.91
CA TYR A 416 -39.53 -16.11 -16.59
C TYR A 416 -39.83 -17.25 -15.60
N GLY A 417 -39.12 -18.37 -15.73
CA GLY A 417 -39.20 -19.48 -14.78
C GLY A 417 -38.78 -19.05 -13.36
N GLU A 418 -39.37 -19.72 -12.36
CA GLU A 418 -39.07 -19.41 -10.95
C GLU A 418 -37.71 -19.92 -10.51
N GLU A 419 -37.19 -20.97 -11.15
CA GLU A 419 -35.87 -21.49 -10.86
C GLU A 419 -34.81 -20.83 -11.73
N LEU A 420 -33.71 -20.39 -11.08
CA LEU A 420 -32.51 -19.90 -11.73
C LEU A 420 -31.82 -21.00 -12.51
N ARG A 421 -32.41 -21.43 -13.63
CA ARG A 421 -31.65 -22.18 -14.63
C ARG A 421 -30.77 -21.23 -15.38
N TYR A 422 -29.51 -21.21 -14.98
CA TYR A 422 -28.48 -20.46 -15.68
C TYR A 422 -28.14 -21.22 -16.97
N TYR A 423 -28.48 -20.64 -18.11
CA TYR A 423 -28.21 -21.25 -19.39
C TYR A 423 -26.72 -21.47 -19.60
N ASP A 424 -26.39 -22.62 -20.17
CA ASP A 424 -25.08 -22.87 -20.74
C ASP A 424 -24.75 -21.85 -21.82
N MET A 425 -23.57 -21.30 -21.76
CA MET A 425 -23.01 -20.43 -22.78
C MET A 425 -21.86 -21.12 -23.46
N MET A 426 -21.94 -21.31 -24.79
CA MET A 426 -20.85 -21.90 -25.57
C MET A 426 -20.38 -23.26 -25.03
N GLY A 427 -21.28 -24.05 -24.40
CA GLY A 427 -20.94 -25.31 -23.74
C GLY A 427 -20.25 -25.13 -22.35
N PHE A 428 -20.36 -23.93 -21.72
CA PHE A 428 -19.84 -23.63 -20.39
C PHE A 428 -20.96 -23.18 -19.45
N PHE A 429 -20.81 -23.52 -18.18
CA PHE A 429 -21.81 -23.15 -17.16
C PHE A 429 -21.76 -21.68 -16.80
N ASN A 430 -22.91 -21.14 -16.40
CA ASN A 430 -22.99 -19.79 -15.91
C ASN A 430 -22.09 -19.60 -14.66
N PRO A 431 -21.25 -18.56 -14.59
CA PRO A 431 -20.37 -18.33 -13.45
C PRO A 431 -21.07 -18.16 -12.10
N MET A 432 -22.37 -17.86 -12.08
CA MET A 432 -23.15 -17.81 -10.84
C MET A 432 -23.34 -19.20 -10.24
N TRP A 433 -23.56 -20.20 -11.05
CA TRP A 433 -23.61 -21.59 -10.61
C TRP A 433 -22.27 -22.06 -10.08
N VAL A 434 -21.22 -21.86 -10.87
CA VAL A 434 -19.86 -22.25 -10.47
C VAL A 434 -19.47 -21.66 -9.12
N SER A 435 -19.84 -20.41 -8.83
CA SER A 435 -19.61 -19.79 -7.53
C SER A 435 -20.35 -20.47 -6.39
N SER A 436 -21.58 -20.97 -6.66
CA SER A 436 -22.36 -21.70 -5.66
C SER A 436 -21.80 -23.11 -5.41
N TRP A 437 -21.28 -23.76 -6.46
CA TRP A 437 -20.72 -25.11 -6.38
C TRP A 437 -19.30 -25.13 -5.79
N GLN A 438 -18.57 -24.01 -5.88
CA GLN A 438 -17.17 -23.91 -5.46
C GLN A 438 -16.95 -22.87 -4.33
N PRO A 439 -17.61 -23.02 -3.18
CA PRO A 439 -17.39 -22.07 -2.11
C PRO A 439 -15.95 -22.15 -1.60
N LYS A 440 -15.22 -21.04 -1.72
CA LYS A 440 -13.86 -20.88 -1.22
C LYS A 440 -13.85 -19.89 -0.09
N THR A 441 -13.31 -20.31 1.06
CA THR A 441 -13.18 -19.46 2.24
C THR A 441 -11.74 -19.43 2.72
N THR A 442 -11.23 -18.25 3.00
CA THR A 442 -9.92 -18.07 3.60
C THR A 442 -10.07 -17.48 5.01
N ASN A 443 -9.45 -18.13 5.98
CA ASN A 443 -9.32 -17.63 7.35
C ASN A 443 -7.84 -17.32 7.60
N ARG A 444 -7.57 -16.16 8.20
CA ARG A 444 -6.21 -15.71 8.46
C ARG A 444 -6.12 -15.10 9.85
N VAL A 445 -5.11 -15.53 10.60
CA VAL A 445 -4.77 -14.97 11.91
C VAL A 445 -3.37 -14.39 11.81
N ARG A 446 -3.21 -13.14 12.22
CA ARG A 446 -1.91 -12.46 12.24
C ARG A 446 -1.64 -11.95 13.64
N LEU A 447 -0.44 -12.20 14.12
CA LEU A 447 0.07 -11.67 15.39
C LEU A 447 1.39 -10.97 15.10
N ASN A 448 1.47 -9.70 15.45
CA ASN A 448 2.74 -9.00 15.58
C ASN A 448 2.90 -8.57 17.03
N GLU A 449 4.03 -8.93 17.60
CA GLU A 449 4.40 -8.59 18.98
C GLU A 449 5.80 -7.99 18.98
N ASN A 450 5.99 -6.91 19.71
CA ASN A 450 7.31 -6.30 19.92
C ASN A 450 7.49 -5.95 21.39
N VAL A 451 8.24 -6.77 22.11
CA VAL A 451 8.62 -6.53 23.50
C VAL A 451 10.01 -5.90 23.55
N PHE A 452 10.17 -4.85 24.32
CA PHE A 452 11.46 -4.18 24.45
C PHE A 452 11.78 -3.76 25.88
N VAL A 453 13.08 -3.70 26.15
CA VAL A 453 13.67 -3.17 27.38
C VAL A 453 14.64 -2.06 27.00
N ASN A 454 14.45 -0.88 27.58
CA ASN A 454 15.38 0.24 27.47
C ASN A 454 16.07 0.47 28.81
N ILE A 455 17.41 0.56 28.79
CA ILE A 455 18.25 0.80 29.96
C ILE A 455 19.03 2.10 29.71
N ASN A 456 18.83 3.11 30.55
CA ASN A 456 19.50 4.41 30.48
C ASN A 456 20.42 4.56 31.71
N PRO A 457 21.57 3.89 31.78
CA PRO A 457 22.37 3.80 32.96
C PRO A 457 23.07 5.12 33.32
N ILE A 458 23.39 5.93 32.30
CA ILE A 458 23.95 7.27 32.42
C ILE A 458 23.27 8.21 31.43
N LYS A 459 23.37 9.51 31.69
CA LYS A 459 22.79 10.51 30.76
C LYS A 459 23.39 10.39 29.38
N GLY A 460 22.51 10.28 28.37
CA GLY A 460 22.88 10.18 26.95
C GLY A 460 23.08 8.75 26.45
N LEU A 461 23.28 7.75 27.32
CA LEU A 461 23.37 6.34 26.90
C LEU A 461 22.03 5.64 27.00
N ASN A 462 21.58 5.10 25.89
CA ASN A 462 20.38 4.23 25.79
C ASN A 462 20.80 2.86 25.25
N ILE A 463 20.60 1.83 26.04
CA ILE A 463 20.79 0.44 25.62
C ILE A 463 19.40 -0.15 25.47
N ARG A 464 19.11 -0.70 24.30
CA ARG A 464 17.79 -1.29 24.00
C ARG A 464 17.97 -2.71 23.47
N THR A 465 17.19 -3.62 24.06
CA THR A 465 16.95 -4.95 23.50
C THR A 465 15.48 -5.05 23.13
N ALA A 466 15.18 -5.44 21.91
CA ALA A 466 13.83 -5.68 21.42
C ALA A 466 13.72 -7.09 20.82
N VAL A 467 12.62 -7.75 21.10
CA VAL A 467 12.24 -9.05 20.54
C VAL A 467 10.94 -8.88 19.78
N GLY A 468 11.00 -9.03 18.47
CA GLY A 468 9.86 -8.97 17.56
C GLY A 468 9.40 -10.36 17.13
N LEU A 469 8.11 -10.59 17.08
CA LEU A 469 7.48 -11.74 16.45
C LEU A 469 6.48 -11.25 15.39
N ASP A 470 6.61 -11.74 14.17
CA ASP A 470 5.61 -11.59 13.11
C ASP A 470 5.11 -13.00 12.73
N ALA A 471 3.87 -13.30 13.00
CA ALA A 471 3.26 -14.60 12.76
C ALA A 471 1.98 -14.48 11.92
N ASN A 472 1.79 -15.41 11.00
CA ASN A 472 0.63 -15.46 10.12
C ASN A 472 0.21 -16.90 9.89
N ASP A 473 -1.00 -17.26 10.35
CA ASP A 473 -1.65 -18.53 10.07
C ASP A 473 -2.70 -18.31 8.98
N LEU A 474 -2.64 -19.08 7.91
CA LEU A 474 -3.55 -19.03 6.78
C LEU A 474 -4.19 -20.41 6.59
N ARG A 475 -5.51 -20.45 6.56
CA ARG A 475 -6.27 -21.65 6.20
C ARG A 475 -7.20 -21.35 5.04
N ASN A 476 -7.08 -22.12 3.97
CA ASN A 476 -7.99 -22.09 2.83
C ASN A 476 -8.83 -23.38 2.86
N SER A 477 -10.14 -23.19 2.73
CA SER A 477 -11.11 -24.27 2.56
C SER A 477 -11.81 -24.08 1.23
N GLN A 478 -11.79 -25.06 0.39
CA GLN A 478 -12.51 -25.07 -0.89
C GLN A 478 -13.32 -26.35 -0.99
N LYS A 479 -14.55 -26.21 -1.47
CA LYS A 479 -15.42 -27.33 -1.78
C LYS A 479 -15.82 -27.26 -3.24
N TRP A 480 -16.13 -28.41 -3.80
CA TRP A 480 -16.86 -28.58 -5.04
C TRP A 480 -18.06 -29.44 -4.71
N THR A 481 -19.25 -28.88 -4.81
CA THR A 481 -20.49 -29.62 -4.48
C THR A 481 -20.96 -30.46 -5.66
N ILE A 482 -21.75 -31.47 -5.40
CA ILE A 482 -22.47 -32.23 -6.41
C ILE A 482 -23.43 -31.26 -7.11
N THR A 483 -23.47 -31.27 -8.40
CA THR A 483 -24.43 -30.53 -9.21
C THR A 483 -25.71 -31.41 -9.34
N GLU A 484 -26.69 -31.19 -8.43
CA GLU A 484 -27.91 -32.02 -8.34
C GLU A 484 -28.74 -31.93 -9.61
N ASP A 485 -28.74 -30.75 -10.26
CA ASP A 485 -29.50 -30.51 -11.49
C ASP A 485 -28.77 -30.98 -12.76
N GLU A 486 -27.46 -31.16 -12.70
CA GLU A 486 -26.58 -31.57 -13.81
C GLU A 486 -25.55 -32.59 -13.33
N PRO A 487 -25.94 -33.83 -13.00
CA PRO A 487 -25.08 -34.81 -12.35
C PRO A 487 -23.92 -35.29 -13.24
N ASP A 488 -23.97 -35.08 -14.54
CA ASP A 488 -22.90 -35.44 -15.49
C ASP A 488 -21.67 -34.50 -15.34
N ILE A 489 -21.85 -33.32 -14.75
CA ILE A 489 -20.80 -32.31 -14.56
C ILE A 489 -19.93 -32.65 -13.35
N ASN A 490 -20.57 -32.81 -12.20
CA ASN A 490 -19.88 -33.12 -10.96
C ASN A 490 -20.69 -34.14 -10.15
N PRO A 491 -20.58 -35.43 -10.50
CA PRO A 491 -21.38 -36.49 -9.89
C PRO A 491 -20.99 -36.75 -8.42
N THR A 492 -19.83 -36.30 -8.01
CA THR A 492 -19.35 -36.40 -6.61
C THR A 492 -18.71 -35.12 -6.18
N ALA A 493 -18.95 -34.73 -4.92
CA ALA A 493 -18.31 -33.56 -4.35
C ALA A 493 -16.84 -33.82 -4.01
N SER A 494 -16.08 -32.75 -3.91
CA SER A 494 -14.71 -32.77 -3.41
C SER A 494 -14.47 -31.69 -2.34
N ALA A 495 -13.47 -31.90 -1.50
CA ALA A 495 -13.05 -30.95 -0.49
C ALA A 495 -11.52 -30.81 -0.48
N ALA A 496 -11.04 -29.59 -0.48
CA ALA A 496 -9.63 -29.26 -0.38
C ALA A 496 -9.39 -28.33 0.81
N GLU A 497 -8.36 -28.65 1.57
CA GLU A 497 -7.89 -27.81 2.69
C GLU A 497 -6.41 -27.55 2.53
N SER A 498 -6.01 -26.29 2.72
CA SER A 498 -4.60 -25.96 2.84
C SER A 498 -4.35 -25.08 4.06
N PHE A 499 -3.21 -25.29 4.65
CA PHE A 499 -2.75 -24.56 5.81
C PHE A 499 -1.33 -24.05 5.56
N SER A 500 -1.07 -22.81 5.92
CA SER A 500 0.28 -22.22 5.85
C SER A 500 0.51 -21.40 7.11
N ARG A 501 1.56 -21.73 7.83
CA ARG A 501 2.04 -21.01 9.01
C ARG A 501 3.37 -20.38 8.72
N PHE A 502 3.43 -19.06 8.81
CA PHE A 502 4.66 -18.27 8.78
C PHE A 502 4.90 -17.69 10.17
N TYR A 503 6.15 -17.73 10.62
CA TYR A 503 6.59 -16.93 11.76
C TYR A 503 8.02 -16.45 11.57
N ARG A 504 8.28 -15.24 12.07
CA ARG A 504 9.59 -14.60 12.07
C ARG A 504 9.89 -14.06 13.45
N TRP A 505 11.02 -14.43 13.98
CA TRP A 505 11.59 -13.87 15.19
C TRP A 505 12.71 -12.92 14.82
N THR A 506 12.73 -11.74 15.41
CA THR A 506 13.80 -10.76 15.26
C THR A 506 14.24 -10.30 16.65
N VAL A 507 15.52 -10.46 16.96
CA VAL A 507 16.13 -9.95 18.18
C VAL A 507 17.08 -8.83 17.78
N THR A 508 16.85 -7.63 18.29
CA THR A 508 17.65 -6.45 17.98
C THR A 508 18.21 -5.86 19.27
N ASN A 509 19.53 -5.74 19.33
CA ASN A 509 20.27 -5.13 20.44
C ASN A 509 20.92 -3.85 19.93
N THR A 510 20.70 -2.72 20.60
CA THR A 510 21.33 -1.43 20.24
C THR A 510 21.87 -0.73 21.46
N ALA A 511 22.97 0.01 21.26
CA ALA A 511 23.52 0.94 22.22
C ALA A 511 23.72 2.30 21.52
N GLU A 512 23.01 3.31 21.97
CA GLU A 512 23.09 4.68 21.45
C GLU A 512 23.64 5.61 22.51
N TYR A 513 24.69 6.37 22.14
CA TYR A 513 25.26 7.39 23.03
C TYR A 513 25.20 8.77 22.39
N LYS A 514 24.42 9.66 23.04
CA LYS A 514 24.26 11.07 22.65
C LYS A 514 25.05 11.97 23.57
N PHE A 515 25.92 12.81 22.99
CA PHE A 515 26.72 13.76 23.73
C PHE A 515 26.99 15.05 22.95
N ASN A 516 27.21 16.13 23.67
CA ASN A 516 27.53 17.43 23.09
C ASN A 516 28.90 17.90 23.59
N ILE A 517 29.74 18.42 22.66
CA ILE A 517 31.01 19.01 22.96
C ILE A 517 30.94 20.51 22.67
N ALA A 518 31.38 21.35 23.63
CA ALA A 518 31.44 22.79 23.50
C ALA A 518 30.10 23.47 23.12
N LYS A 519 28.96 22.81 23.38
CA LYS A 519 27.59 23.27 23.03
C LYS A 519 27.32 23.53 21.53
N LYS A 520 28.24 23.10 20.65
CA LYS A 520 28.16 23.28 19.20
C LYS A 520 28.28 22.00 18.41
N HIS A 521 28.88 20.99 19.00
CA HIS A 521 29.14 19.72 18.35
C HIS A 521 28.23 18.66 18.97
N ASP A 522 27.17 18.28 18.29
CA ASP A 522 26.27 17.23 18.75
C ASP A 522 26.61 15.92 18.04
N PHE A 523 26.77 14.88 18.85
CA PHE A 523 27.06 13.52 18.35
C PHE A 523 25.99 12.56 18.84
N SER A 524 25.57 11.66 17.94
CA SER A 524 24.87 10.42 18.28
C SER A 524 25.58 9.25 17.61
N VAL A 525 26.07 8.33 18.41
CA VAL A 525 26.73 7.10 17.97
C VAL A 525 25.85 5.93 18.35
N LEU A 526 25.45 5.13 17.37
CA LEU A 526 24.65 3.93 17.57
C LEU A 526 25.44 2.72 17.07
N LEU A 527 25.50 1.68 17.89
CA LEU A 527 25.98 0.35 17.52
C LEU A 527 24.85 -0.64 17.73
N GLY A 528 24.73 -1.60 16.82
CA GLY A 528 23.66 -2.58 16.90
C GLY A 528 24.02 -3.96 16.36
N GLN A 529 23.29 -4.93 16.85
CA GLN A 529 23.31 -6.32 16.37
C GLN A 529 21.86 -6.78 16.19
N GLU A 530 21.59 -7.50 15.12
CA GLU A 530 20.28 -8.05 14.83
C GLU A 530 20.41 -9.50 14.37
N SER A 531 19.57 -10.37 14.93
CA SER A 531 19.40 -11.75 14.47
C SER A 531 17.95 -11.99 14.12
N MET A 532 17.72 -12.61 12.96
CA MET A 532 16.39 -12.95 12.46
C MET A 532 16.37 -14.42 12.06
N SER A 533 15.26 -15.08 12.39
CA SER A 533 14.91 -16.41 11.90
C SER A 533 13.47 -16.43 11.47
N SER A 534 13.20 -16.90 10.27
CA SER A 534 11.85 -17.11 9.76
C SER A 534 11.64 -18.53 9.29
N LYS A 535 10.40 -19.02 9.45
CA LYS A 535 9.98 -20.35 9.00
C LYS A 535 8.58 -20.32 8.44
N THR A 536 8.40 -20.93 7.29
CA THR A 536 7.09 -21.22 6.70
C THR A 536 6.89 -22.73 6.67
N VAL A 537 5.76 -23.16 7.21
CA VAL A 537 5.29 -24.55 7.09
C VAL A 537 3.96 -24.53 6.37
N ALA A 538 3.87 -25.20 5.26
CA ALA A 538 2.63 -25.32 4.50
C ALA A 538 2.32 -26.77 4.19
N PHE A 539 1.04 -27.12 4.29
CA PHE A 539 0.54 -28.40 3.80
C PHE A 539 -0.84 -28.24 3.19
N GLY A 540 -1.18 -29.13 2.28
CA GLY A 540 -2.50 -29.18 1.66
C GLY A 540 -2.88 -30.58 1.29
N ALA A 541 -4.16 -30.88 1.33
CA ALA A 541 -4.74 -32.13 0.90
C ALA A 541 -6.10 -31.87 0.27
N ASN A 542 -6.51 -32.75 -0.62
CA ASN A 542 -7.86 -32.82 -1.16
C ASN A 542 -8.35 -34.26 -1.21
N ALA A 543 -9.65 -34.40 -1.21
CA ALA A 543 -10.32 -35.66 -1.32
C ALA A 543 -11.52 -35.52 -2.25
N ASP A 544 -11.69 -36.49 -3.14
CA ASP A 544 -12.75 -36.56 -4.13
C ASP A 544 -13.69 -37.73 -3.78
N GLY A 545 -14.86 -37.77 -4.44
CA GLY A 545 -15.81 -38.86 -4.28
C GLY A 545 -16.65 -38.73 -3.01
N ILE A 546 -16.95 -37.51 -2.57
CA ILE A 546 -17.93 -37.24 -1.52
C ILE A 546 -19.34 -37.37 -2.17
N THR A 547 -20.18 -38.19 -1.58
CA THR A 547 -21.47 -38.57 -2.18
C THR A 547 -22.67 -37.76 -1.69
N ASP A 548 -22.46 -36.78 -0.81
CA ASP A 548 -23.52 -35.95 -0.24
C ASP A 548 -23.02 -34.51 0.01
N ASN A 549 -23.73 -33.52 -0.52
CA ASN A 549 -23.38 -32.09 -0.38
C ASN A 549 -23.37 -31.59 1.08
N ARG A 550 -24.05 -32.27 1.99
CA ARG A 550 -24.03 -31.96 3.43
C ARG A 550 -22.72 -32.35 4.11
N LEU A 551 -21.98 -33.30 3.50
CA LEU A 551 -20.67 -33.72 3.99
C LEU A 551 -19.62 -32.73 3.49
N SER A 552 -18.87 -32.14 4.43
CA SER A 552 -17.92 -31.07 4.11
C SER A 552 -16.47 -31.38 4.49
N LEU A 553 -16.24 -32.56 5.08
CA LEU A 553 -14.93 -32.94 5.56
C LEU A 553 -14.23 -33.82 4.53
N MET A 554 -12.92 -33.64 4.35
CA MET A 554 -12.09 -34.47 3.47
C MET A 554 -12.17 -35.96 3.82
N SER A 555 -12.41 -36.29 5.08
CA SER A 555 -12.58 -37.69 5.55
C SER A 555 -13.81 -38.40 4.98
N ALA A 556 -14.72 -37.65 4.35
CA ALA A 556 -15.89 -38.22 3.67
C ALA A 556 -15.62 -38.63 2.21
N GLY A 557 -14.46 -38.23 1.65
CA GLY A 557 -14.08 -38.56 0.28
C GLY A 557 -13.60 -40.01 0.12
N ALA A 558 -14.00 -40.64 -0.99
CA ALA A 558 -13.57 -42.00 -1.34
C ALA A 558 -12.13 -42.07 -1.86
N LYS A 559 -11.60 -40.96 -2.40
CA LYS A 559 -10.24 -40.87 -2.97
C LYS A 559 -9.52 -39.68 -2.36
N ALA A 560 -8.38 -39.93 -1.69
CA ALA A 560 -7.47 -38.88 -1.23
C ALA A 560 -6.34 -38.68 -2.27
N THR A 561 -5.97 -37.42 -2.52
CA THR A 561 -4.78 -37.13 -3.30
C THR A 561 -3.56 -37.11 -2.40
N VAL A 562 -2.37 -37.23 -3.00
CA VAL A 562 -1.10 -37.12 -2.25
C VAL A 562 -1.01 -35.73 -1.62
N PRO A 563 -0.85 -35.63 -0.28
CA PRO A 563 -0.73 -34.34 0.38
C PRO A 563 0.51 -33.57 -0.08
N SER A 564 0.39 -32.27 -0.25
CA SER A 564 1.54 -31.38 -0.40
C SER A 564 2.07 -31.00 0.98
N HIS A 565 3.41 -30.97 1.16
CA HIS A 565 4.04 -30.49 2.39
C HIS A 565 5.35 -29.77 2.04
N GLN A 566 5.49 -28.55 2.55
CA GLN A 566 6.65 -27.70 2.30
C GLN A 566 7.11 -27.01 3.59
N ILE A 567 8.42 -26.94 3.77
CA ILE A 567 9.08 -26.18 4.83
C ILE A 567 10.11 -25.28 4.19
N GLN A 568 10.08 -23.99 4.54
CA GLN A 568 11.05 -23.00 4.11
C GLN A 568 11.60 -22.27 5.34
N GLU A 569 12.92 -22.08 5.40
CA GLU A 569 13.60 -21.42 6.51
C GLU A 569 14.60 -20.40 5.99
N GLU A 570 14.70 -19.28 6.68
CA GLU A 570 15.69 -18.23 6.44
C GLU A 570 16.28 -17.79 7.78
N VAL A 571 17.60 -17.62 7.81
CA VAL A 571 18.32 -17.04 8.96
C VAL A 571 19.18 -15.89 8.47
N ARG A 572 19.18 -14.78 9.25
CA ARG A 572 20.00 -13.61 8.98
C ARG A 572 20.63 -13.09 10.27
N ASN A 573 21.90 -12.71 10.20
CA ASN A 573 22.62 -12.04 11.28
C ASN A 573 23.28 -10.78 10.74
N SER A 574 23.22 -9.71 11.52
CA SER A 574 23.66 -8.39 11.10
C SER A 574 24.34 -7.62 12.21
N TRP A 575 25.36 -6.87 11.85
CA TRP A 575 26.05 -5.91 12.72
C TRP A 575 26.03 -4.56 12.03
N PHE A 576 25.72 -3.49 12.78
CA PHE A 576 25.62 -2.18 12.20
C PHE A 576 26.06 -1.07 13.15
N GLY A 577 26.47 0.04 12.55
CA GLY A 577 26.83 1.27 13.26
C GLY A 577 26.36 2.49 12.51
N MET A 578 26.02 3.54 13.26
CA MET A 578 25.62 4.83 12.73
C MET A 578 26.27 5.95 13.55
N LEU A 579 26.75 6.96 12.85
CA LEU A 579 27.20 8.23 13.43
C LEU A 579 26.36 9.37 12.86
N ASN A 580 25.69 10.09 13.73
CA ASN A 580 25.08 11.36 13.37
C ASN A 580 25.87 12.48 14.07
N TYR A 581 26.29 13.46 13.29
CA TYR A 581 27.02 14.61 13.76
C TYR A 581 26.35 15.89 13.29
N SER A 582 26.20 16.87 14.18
CA SER A 582 25.84 18.23 13.78
C SER A 582 26.76 19.26 14.39
N TYR A 583 27.05 20.30 13.60
CA TYR A 583 27.82 21.47 14.05
C TYR A 583 26.93 22.69 14.04
N ALA A 584 26.72 23.25 15.26
CA ALA A 584 25.95 24.45 15.49
C ALA A 584 24.54 24.47 14.84
N ASP A 585 23.93 23.30 14.68
CA ASP A 585 22.67 23.08 13.96
C ASP A 585 22.65 23.58 12.50
N ARG A 586 23.84 23.72 11.87
CA ARG A 586 24.00 24.22 10.49
C ARG A 586 24.47 23.14 9.52
N TYR A 587 25.46 22.36 9.94
CA TYR A 587 26.07 21.31 9.13
C TYR A 587 25.78 19.99 9.80
N PHE A 588 25.24 19.06 9.04
CA PHE A 588 24.88 17.74 9.51
C PHE A 588 25.58 16.69 8.66
N LEU A 589 26.05 15.63 9.31
CA LEU A 589 26.69 14.48 8.67
C LEU A 589 26.11 13.20 9.25
N ASP A 590 25.56 12.35 8.42
CA ASP A 590 25.07 11.02 8.78
C ASP A 590 25.94 9.98 8.08
N LEU A 591 26.55 9.08 8.85
CA LEU A 591 27.33 7.95 8.35
C LEU A 591 26.73 6.65 8.88
N SER A 592 26.61 5.64 8.03
CA SER A 592 26.13 4.33 8.42
C SER A 592 26.95 3.22 7.74
N ILE A 593 27.14 2.12 8.47
CA ILE A 593 27.74 0.90 7.96
C ILE A 593 26.98 -0.30 8.52
N ARG A 594 26.75 -1.31 7.69
CA ARG A 594 26.10 -2.54 8.10
C ARG A 594 26.74 -3.73 7.38
N ARG A 595 26.91 -4.82 8.11
CA ARG A 595 27.35 -6.10 7.57
C ARG A 595 26.27 -7.16 7.83
N ASP A 596 25.73 -7.70 6.76
CA ASP A 596 24.66 -8.70 6.79
C ASP A 596 25.18 -10.06 6.33
N GLY A 597 24.79 -11.13 7.02
CA GLY A 597 24.94 -12.51 6.61
C GLY A 597 23.57 -13.17 6.45
N SER A 598 23.35 -13.90 5.37
CA SER A 598 22.08 -14.59 5.08
C SER A 598 22.28 -16.01 4.58
N SER A 599 21.39 -16.90 5.03
CA SER A 599 21.34 -18.29 4.56
C SER A 599 20.83 -18.46 3.13
N LEU A 600 20.31 -17.39 2.50
CA LEU A 600 19.73 -17.42 1.14
C LEU A 600 20.80 -17.52 0.06
N PHE A 601 22.02 -17.05 0.33
CA PHE A 601 23.10 -16.92 -0.64
C PHE A 601 24.12 -18.06 -0.57
N GLY A 602 24.91 -18.16 -1.63
CA GLY A 602 25.95 -19.15 -1.76
C GLY A 602 27.00 -19.06 -0.65
N GLU A 603 27.68 -20.17 -0.34
CA GLU A 603 28.60 -20.23 0.79
C GLU A 603 29.77 -19.23 0.70
N ASN A 604 30.18 -18.87 -0.52
CA ASN A 604 31.25 -17.91 -0.77
C ASN A 604 30.80 -16.45 -0.55
N ASN A 605 29.51 -16.17 -0.63
CA ASN A 605 28.95 -14.81 -0.64
C ASN A 605 27.84 -14.58 0.41
N ARG A 606 27.81 -15.37 1.49
CA ARG A 606 26.83 -15.23 2.56
C ARG A 606 26.84 -13.88 3.25
N TRP A 607 28.00 -13.20 3.26
CA TRP A 607 28.20 -11.93 3.94
C TRP A 607 28.44 -10.80 2.96
N ALA A 608 27.67 -9.73 3.12
CA ALA A 608 27.86 -8.47 2.39
C ALA A 608 27.96 -7.28 3.34
N THR A 609 28.69 -6.24 2.90
CA THR A 609 28.83 -4.99 3.65
C THR A 609 28.23 -3.83 2.85
N PHE A 610 27.39 -3.06 3.49
CA PHE A 610 26.71 -1.90 2.93
C PHE A 610 27.05 -0.66 3.76
N GLY A 611 27.03 0.49 3.12
CA GLY A 611 27.30 1.74 3.85
C GLY A 611 26.79 2.94 3.08
N ALA A 612 26.54 4.01 3.83
CA ALA A 612 26.09 5.27 3.26
C ALA A 612 26.62 6.48 4.04
N ALA A 613 26.72 7.57 3.33
CA ALA A 613 27.04 8.88 3.87
C ALA A 613 26.04 9.93 3.35
N ALA A 614 25.61 10.83 4.23
CA ALA A 614 24.84 11.99 3.84
C ALA A 614 25.32 13.25 4.55
N ALA A 615 25.25 14.37 3.86
CA ALA A 615 25.54 15.69 4.41
C ALA A 615 24.38 16.64 4.13
N MET A 616 24.08 17.50 5.11
CA MET A 616 23.07 18.55 4.96
C MET A 616 23.66 19.87 5.45
N TRP A 617 23.38 20.92 4.69
CA TRP A 617 23.70 22.28 5.05
C TRP A 617 22.42 23.10 5.18
N ASP A 618 22.16 23.60 6.41
CA ASP A 618 21.10 24.57 6.66
C ASP A 618 21.62 25.97 6.35
N ILE A 619 21.38 26.43 5.14
CA ILE A 619 21.88 27.68 4.58
C ILE A 619 21.28 28.87 5.32
N THR A 620 20.03 28.79 5.76
CA THR A 620 19.35 29.91 6.45
C THR A 620 19.94 30.24 7.80
N LYS A 621 20.67 29.32 8.42
CA LYS A 621 21.37 29.57 9.68
C LYS A 621 22.71 30.31 9.53
N GLU A 622 23.16 30.54 8.31
CA GLU A 622 24.36 31.31 8.02
C GLU A 622 24.16 32.79 8.25
N ASN A 623 25.25 33.46 8.67
CA ASN A 623 25.21 34.88 8.97
C ASN A 623 24.88 35.75 7.77
N PHE A 624 25.30 35.35 6.57
CA PHE A 624 25.01 36.07 5.31
C PHE A 624 23.52 36.00 4.92
N MET A 625 22.76 35.09 5.51
CA MET A 625 21.33 34.93 5.27
C MET A 625 20.44 35.74 6.24
N ASN A 626 21.01 36.44 7.20
CA ASN A 626 20.24 37.19 8.19
C ASN A 626 19.21 38.14 7.59
N ASN A 627 19.54 38.80 6.49
CA ASN A 627 18.65 39.75 5.80
C ASN A 627 17.55 39.10 4.97
N THR A 628 17.64 37.80 4.68
CA THR A 628 16.67 37.05 3.88
C THR A 628 15.66 36.25 4.69
N ARG A 629 15.91 36.07 6.00
CA ARG A 629 15.06 35.23 6.88
C ARG A 629 13.60 35.69 6.98
N ASN A 630 13.31 36.93 6.64
CA ASN A 630 11.95 37.47 6.64
C ASN A 630 11.06 36.83 5.57
N TRP A 631 11.65 36.43 4.45
CA TRP A 631 10.93 35.81 3.34
C TRP A 631 11.41 34.38 3.04
N LEU A 632 12.69 34.07 3.22
CA LEU A 632 13.27 32.73 3.09
C LEU A 632 13.51 32.19 4.50
N ASN A 633 12.52 31.46 5.01
CA ASN A 633 12.48 31.04 6.42
C ASN A 633 13.33 29.79 6.69
N ASP A 634 13.45 28.90 5.70
CA ASP A 634 14.27 27.70 5.74
C ASP A 634 14.81 27.39 4.34
N LEU A 635 16.08 26.97 4.26
CA LEU A 635 16.69 26.48 3.04
C LEU A 635 17.79 25.49 3.38
N GLN A 636 17.56 24.25 2.99
CA GLN A 636 18.44 23.12 3.26
C GLN A 636 18.91 22.50 1.95
N PHE A 637 20.21 22.29 1.83
CA PHE A 637 20.84 21.55 0.75
C PHE A 637 21.32 20.22 1.30
N LYS A 638 20.93 19.12 0.62
CA LYS A 638 21.22 17.75 1.06
C LYS A 638 21.88 16.96 -0.07
N VAL A 639 22.88 16.16 0.29
CA VAL A 639 23.50 15.22 -0.62
C VAL A 639 23.71 13.89 0.09
N SER A 640 23.40 12.77 -0.57
CA SER A 640 23.69 11.46 -0.03
C SER A 640 24.15 10.48 -1.11
N TYR A 641 25.00 9.53 -0.68
CA TYR A 641 25.46 8.41 -1.49
C TYR A 641 25.62 7.18 -0.62
N GLY A 642 25.21 6.04 -1.15
CA GLY A 642 25.39 4.80 -0.42
C GLY A 642 24.99 3.57 -1.23
N SER A 643 25.19 2.41 -0.60
CA SER A 643 24.81 1.12 -1.13
C SER A 643 23.91 0.37 -0.15
N THR A 644 22.95 -0.35 -0.70
CA THR A 644 22.07 -1.28 0.01
C THR A 644 22.00 -2.59 -0.76
N GLY A 645 21.62 -3.67 -0.09
CA GLY A 645 21.44 -4.98 -0.73
C GLY A 645 19.97 -5.30 -0.98
N ASN A 646 19.70 -6.20 -1.91
CA ASN A 646 18.41 -6.86 -2.05
C ASN A 646 18.57 -8.35 -1.79
N SER A 647 17.91 -8.85 -0.74
CA SER A 647 17.87 -10.27 -0.36
C SER A 647 16.50 -10.91 -0.59
N GLY A 648 15.60 -10.25 -1.33
CA GLY A 648 14.25 -10.73 -1.57
C GLY A 648 14.15 -11.88 -2.56
N ILE A 649 14.89 -12.98 -2.30
CA ILE A 649 14.88 -14.22 -3.10
C ILE A 649 14.30 -15.39 -2.29
N SER A 650 13.88 -16.43 -2.99
CA SER A 650 13.39 -17.65 -2.33
C SER A 650 14.50 -18.40 -1.60
N PRO A 651 14.22 -19.08 -0.48
CA PRO A 651 15.17 -19.95 0.19
C PRO A 651 15.68 -21.07 -0.75
N TYR A 652 16.92 -21.49 -0.50
CA TYR A 652 17.56 -22.64 -1.13
C TYR A 652 17.97 -22.49 -2.61
N MET A 653 17.83 -21.30 -3.22
CA MET A 653 18.18 -21.06 -4.63
C MET A 653 19.67 -21.29 -4.93
N ALA A 654 20.53 -21.11 -3.94
CA ALA A 654 21.97 -21.36 -4.05
C ALA A 654 22.35 -22.84 -3.93
N LEU A 655 21.43 -23.68 -3.44
CA LEU A 655 21.73 -25.10 -3.12
C LEU A 655 21.36 -26.01 -4.29
N GLY A 656 22.12 -27.09 -4.48
CA GLY A 656 21.69 -28.22 -5.29
C GLY A 656 20.63 -29.01 -4.53
N LEU A 657 19.42 -29.04 -5.05
CA LEU A 657 18.29 -29.71 -4.44
C LEU A 657 18.02 -31.06 -5.12
N VAL A 658 17.44 -31.95 -4.35
CA VAL A 658 16.95 -33.24 -4.83
C VAL A 658 15.44 -33.25 -4.73
N ALA A 659 14.76 -33.61 -5.80
CA ALA A 659 13.33 -33.82 -5.84
C ALA A 659 13.00 -35.32 -5.94
N ALA A 660 11.98 -35.75 -5.20
CA ALA A 660 11.33 -37.02 -5.43
C ALA A 660 10.32 -36.85 -6.58
N GLY A 661 10.27 -37.74 -7.53
CA GLY A 661 9.30 -37.59 -8.63
C GLY A 661 9.39 -38.60 -9.75
N PRO A 662 10.58 -38.90 -10.33
CA PRO A 662 10.62 -39.90 -11.37
C PRO A 662 10.17 -41.26 -10.81
N LEU A 663 9.15 -41.82 -11.41
CA LEU A 663 8.74 -43.19 -11.04
C LEU A 663 9.54 -44.19 -11.88
N TYR A 664 10.22 -45.13 -11.22
CA TYR A 664 10.79 -46.26 -11.87
C TYR A 664 10.09 -47.52 -11.37
N ASN A 665 9.44 -48.22 -12.29
CA ASN A 665 8.66 -49.43 -11.98
C ASN A 665 7.66 -49.26 -10.82
N GLY A 666 6.99 -48.10 -10.78
CA GLY A 666 6.02 -47.75 -9.72
C GLY A 666 6.65 -47.34 -8.39
N GLN A 667 7.99 -47.32 -8.27
CA GLN A 667 8.69 -46.83 -7.09
C GLN A 667 9.14 -45.39 -7.28
N SER A 668 9.05 -44.59 -6.23
CA SER A 668 9.51 -43.19 -6.26
C SER A 668 11.05 -43.16 -6.32
N GLY A 669 11.55 -42.57 -7.39
CA GLY A 669 12.96 -42.26 -7.55
C GLY A 669 13.28 -40.82 -7.07
N THR A 670 14.58 -40.51 -7.00
CA THR A 670 15.07 -39.15 -6.73
C THR A 670 15.93 -38.66 -7.89
N ALA A 671 15.77 -37.36 -8.21
CA ALA A 671 16.59 -36.70 -9.21
C ALA A 671 17.08 -35.35 -8.67
N ILE A 672 18.21 -34.88 -9.19
CA ILE A 672 18.71 -33.55 -8.91
C ILE A 672 17.76 -32.55 -9.57
N ALA A 673 17.18 -31.62 -8.79
CA ALA A 673 16.17 -30.69 -9.25
C ALA A 673 16.78 -29.41 -9.84
N ASN A 674 17.89 -28.93 -9.29
CA ASN A 674 18.59 -27.72 -9.75
C ASN A 674 20.07 -27.77 -9.48
N ALA A 675 20.84 -27.03 -10.28
CA ALA A 675 22.28 -26.87 -10.08
C ALA A 675 22.58 -26.03 -8.84
N SER A 676 23.61 -26.41 -8.10
CA SER A 676 24.15 -25.59 -7.01
C SER A 676 24.92 -24.39 -7.56
N ASN A 677 24.77 -23.23 -6.92
CA ASN A 677 25.58 -22.04 -7.18
C ASN A 677 26.19 -21.49 -5.87
N PRO A 678 27.40 -21.92 -5.48
CA PRO A 678 28.06 -21.45 -4.26
C PRO A 678 28.44 -19.95 -4.33
N ASP A 679 28.50 -19.38 -5.53
CA ASP A 679 28.88 -18.00 -5.80
C ASP A 679 27.65 -17.07 -5.93
N LEU A 680 26.42 -17.58 -5.76
CA LEU A 680 25.20 -16.76 -5.77
C LEU A 680 25.30 -15.66 -4.71
N THR A 681 25.17 -14.40 -5.14
CA THR A 681 25.40 -13.23 -4.30
C THR A 681 24.21 -12.27 -4.28
N TRP A 682 24.34 -11.25 -3.46
CA TRP A 682 23.38 -10.17 -3.26
C TRP A 682 23.26 -9.30 -4.51
N GLU A 683 22.05 -8.87 -4.83
CA GLU A 683 21.88 -7.70 -5.69
C GLU A 683 22.32 -6.47 -4.93
N THR A 684 23.07 -5.59 -5.57
CA THR A 684 23.59 -4.37 -4.94
C THR A 684 22.96 -3.16 -5.59
N VAL A 685 22.32 -2.33 -4.78
CA VAL A 685 21.73 -1.05 -5.20
C VAL A 685 22.57 0.10 -4.69
N LYS A 686 23.13 0.89 -5.61
CA LYS A 686 23.85 2.13 -5.32
C LYS A 686 22.93 3.30 -5.61
N THR A 687 22.80 4.22 -4.65
CA THR A 687 21.92 5.39 -4.79
C THR A 687 22.69 6.66 -4.52
N PHE A 688 22.65 7.60 -5.45
CA PHE A 688 23.02 9.00 -5.27
C PHE A 688 21.75 9.83 -5.16
N ASN A 689 21.71 10.78 -4.22
CA ASN A 689 20.58 11.68 -4.03
C ASN A 689 21.06 13.11 -3.78
N LEU A 690 20.39 14.07 -4.39
CA LEU A 690 20.62 15.50 -4.24
C LEU A 690 19.29 16.18 -3.98
N ALA A 691 19.17 16.95 -2.89
CA ALA A 691 17.92 17.58 -2.53
C ALA A 691 18.08 19.04 -2.12
N LEU A 692 17.06 19.84 -2.43
CA LEU A 692 16.89 21.20 -1.99
C LEU A 692 15.49 21.33 -1.36
N ALA A 693 15.46 21.53 -0.05
CA ALA A 693 14.22 21.70 0.71
C ALA A 693 14.17 23.07 1.37
N GLY A 694 12.99 23.62 1.55
CA GLY A 694 12.88 24.91 2.19
C GLY A 694 11.48 25.43 2.44
N LYS A 695 11.42 26.61 3.04
CA LYS A 695 10.19 27.33 3.37
C LYS A 695 10.31 28.80 3.02
N VAL A 696 9.34 29.32 2.27
CA VAL A 696 9.31 30.71 1.80
C VAL A 696 8.05 31.40 2.29
N LEU A 697 8.17 32.67 2.73
CA LEU A 697 7.09 33.55 3.20
C LEU A 697 6.25 32.91 4.34
N ASN A 698 6.81 31.97 5.10
CA ASN A 698 6.10 31.19 6.11
C ASN A 698 4.84 30.44 5.59
N ARG A 699 4.68 30.34 4.26
CA ARG A 699 3.48 29.79 3.60
C ARG A 699 3.78 28.72 2.57
N ILE A 700 4.92 28.79 1.90
CA ILE A 700 5.27 27.87 0.82
C ILE A 700 6.38 26.96 1.33
N THR A 701 6.13 25.66 1.34
CA THR A 701 7.15 24.62 1.58
C THR A 701 7.46 23.94 0.29
N PHE A 702 8.71 23.59 0.05
CA PHE A 702 9.13 22.82 -1.10
C PHE A 702 10.23 21.82 -0.71
N ASP A 703 10.22 20.68 -1.41
CA ASP A 703 11.26 19.66 -1.38
C ASP A 703 11.43 19.14 -2.80
N LEU A 704 12.65 19.30 -3.34
CA LEU A 704 13.01 18.94 -4.71
C LEU A 704 14.20 18.00 -4.63
N GLU A 705 14.05 16.78 -5.13
CA GLU A 705 15.09 15.76 -5.05
C GLU A 705 15.39 15.18 -6.44
N TYR A 706 16.68 15.07 -6.79
CA TYR A 706 17.17 14.27 -7.89
C TYR A 706 17.78 12.99 -7.36
N TYR A 707 17.53 11.86 -8.01
CA TYR A 707 18.13 10.58 -7.64
C TYR A 707 18.65 9.79 -8.86
N ASP A 708 19.72 9.03 -8.60
CA ASP A 708 20.27 8.01 -9.50
C ASP A 708 20.45 6.73 -8.70
N LYS A 709 19.68 5.70 -9.06
CA LYS A 709 19.62 4.42 -8.39
C LYS A 709 19.99 3.33 -9.37
N THR A 710 21.16 2.73 -9.23
CA THR A 710 21.67 1.67 -10.10
C THR A 710 21.72 0.34 -9.35
N THR A 711 21.05 -0.67 -9.88
CA THR A 711 21.11 -2.06 -9.40
C THR A 711 22.06 -2.86 -10.25
N SER A 712 23.06 -3.45 -9.64
CA SER A 712 24.04 -4.36 -10.24
C SER A 712 23.95 -5.76 -9.63
N ASN A 713 24.52 -6.74 -10.31
CA ASN A 713 24.47 -8.15 -9.91
C ASN A 713 23.03 -8.66 -9.75
N MET A 714 22.12 -8.23 -10.64
CA MET A 714 20.72 -8.65 -10.58
C MET A 714 20.62 -10.15 -10.86
N LEU A 715 19.74 -10.79 -10.13
CA LEU A 715 19.45 -12.20 -10.24
C LEU A 715 18.64 -12.50 -11.50
N MET A 716 19.11 -13.45 -12.29
CA MET A 716 18.39 -13.98 -13.45
C MET A 716 18.44 -15.49 -13.46
N ASN A 717 17.41 -16.10 -14.00
CA ASN A 717 17.39 -17.50 -14.33
C ASN A 717 18.10 -17.71 -15.68
N VAL A 718 19.30 -18.27 -15.64
CA VAL A 718 20.22 -18.41 -16.79
C VAL A 718 19.95 -19.72 -17.48
N PRO A 719 19.62 -19.77 -18.78
CA PRO A 719 19.49 -21.02 -19.51
C PRO A 719 20.87 -21.70 -19.64
N TYR A 720 20.89 -22.99 -19.39
CA TYR A 720 22.08 -23.84 -19.57
C TYR A 720 21.94 -24.72 -20.79
N SER A 721 23.07 -25.13 -21.35
CA SER A 721 23.06 -26.21 -22.33
C SER A 721 22.54 -27.50 -21.70
N TYR A 722 21.61 -28.18 -22.34
CA TYR A 722 21.08 -29.47 -21.87
C TYR A 722 22.16 -30.54 -21.61
N THR A 723 23.36 -30.36 -22.16
CA THR A 723 24.52 -31.24 -21.87
C THR A 723 24.99 -31.14 -20.41
N THR A 724 24.60 -30.08 -19.69
CA THR A 724 24.90 -29.97 -18.26
C THR A 724 23.96 -30.80 -17.38
N GLY A 725 22.88 -31.33 -17.93
CA GLY A 725 21.82 -32.01 -17.18
C GLY A 725 20.76 -31.08 -16.57
N PHE A 726 20.87 -29.76 -16.78
CA PHE A 726 19.93 -28.74 -16.29
C PHE A 726 19.46 -27.86 -17.43
N SER A 727 18.20 -27.42 -17.36
CA SER A 727 17.66 -26.44 -18.30
C SER A 727 18.09 -25.00 -17.97
N SER A 728 18.25 -24.69 -16.69
CA SER A 728 18.61 -23.35 -16.23
C SER A 728 19.18 -23.37 -14.81
N GLY A 729 19.76 -22.26 -14.38
CA GLY A 729 20.22 -22.01 -13.03
C GLY A 729 20.24 -20.51 -12.68
N TRP A 730 20.34 -20.19 -11.40
CA TRP A 730 20.36 -18.81 -10.94
C TRP A 730 21.75 -18.20 -11.00
N GLY A 731 21.85 -16.98 -11.53
CA GLY A 731 23.11 -16.22 -11.62
C GLY A 731 22.92 -14.72 -11.47
N ASN A 732 23.98 -14.02 -11.03
CA ASN A 732 24.00 -12.57 -10.84
C ASN A 732 24.65 -11.89 -12.07
N ILE A 733 23.86 -11.47 -13.04
CA ILE A 733 24.35 -11.10 -14.35
C ILE A 733 23.80 -9.80 -14.94
N ALA A 734 22.63 -9.34 -14.52
CA ALA A 734 21.99 -8.18 -15.11
C ALA A 734 22.25 -6.88 -14.34
N GLU A 735 22.02 -5.76 -15.01
CA GLU A 735 22.12 -4.42 -14.44
C GLU A 735 21.01 -3.50 -15.00
N MET A 736 20.50 -2.62 -14.14
CA MET A 736 19.45 -1.67 -14.47
C MET A 736 19.61 -0.39 -13.66
N TYR A 737 19.16 0.76 -14.20
CA TYR A 737 19.06 1.97 -13.42
C TYR A 737 17.64 2.54 -13.38
N ASN A 738 17.37 3.28 -12.31
CA ASN A 738 16.24 4.18 -12.14
C ASN A 738 16.78 5.58 -11.85
N ARG A 739 16.47 6.55 -12.69
CA ARG A 739 16.90 7.95 -12.56
C ARG A 739 15.71 8.86 -12.65
N GLY A 740 15.66 9.87 -11.80
CA GLY A 740 14.51 10.74 -11.81
C GLY A 740 14.57 11.85 -10.80
N PHE A 741 13.43 12.47 -10.60
CA PHE A 741 13.26 13.51 -9.60
C PHE A 741 11.90 13.38 -8.90
N ASP A 742 11.94 13.68 -7.59
CA ASP A 742 10.76 13.86 -6.74
C ASP A 742 10.58 15.35 -6.48
N PHE A 743 9.34 15.80 -6.37
CA PHE A 743 9.04 17.12 -5.89
C PHE A 743 7.81 17.13 -5.00
N THR A 744 7.85 17.97 -3.97
CA THR A 744 6.71 18.25 -3.10
C THR A 744 6.65 19.76 -2.90
N VAL A 745 5.49 20.37 -3.15
CA VAL A 745 5.23 21.78 -2.91
C VAL A 745 3.94 21.91 -2.13
N GLY A 746 4.03 22.54 -0.95
CA GLY A 746 2.88 22.86 -0.10
C GLY A 746 2.69 24.36 0.01
N VAL A 747 1.44 24.82 -0.05
CA VAL A 747 1.10 26.25 0.03
C VAL A 747 -0.05 26.46 1.01
N ASP A 748 0.18 27.26 2.05
CA ASP A 748 -0.87 27.82 2.91
C ASP A 748 -1.51 29.01 2.19
N ILE A 749 -2.57 28.76 1.40
CA ILE A 749 -3.25 29.80 0.58
C ILE A 749 -3.96 30.79 1.50
N ILE A 750 -4.71 30.28 2.47
CA ILE A 750 -5.39 31.06 3.50
C ILE A 750 -4.95 30.55 4.87
N LYS A 751 -4.56 31.46 5.75
CA LYS A 751 -4.19 31.15 7.12
C LYS A 751 -4.63 32.29 8.03
N ASN A 752 -5.82 32.13 8.61
CA ASN A 752 -6.38 33.06 9.59
C ASN A 752 -7.21 32.30 10.63
N LYS A 753 -7.84 33.00 11.57
CA LYS A 753 -8.56 32.39 12.69
C LYS A 753 -9.74 31.49 12.27
N ASP A 754 -10.50 31.89 11.25
CA ASP A 754 -11.71 31.19 10.82
C ASP A 754 -11.51 30.29 9.62
N TRP A 755 -10.48 30.57 8.81
CA TRP A 755 -10.17 29.85 7.57
C TRP A 755 -8.72 29.40 7.52
N TYR A 756 -8.53 28.15 7.23
CA TYR A 756 -7.23 27.56 6.87
C TYR A 756 -7.38 26.77 5.57
N TRP A 757 -6.58 27.10 4.55
CA TRP A 757 -6.57 26.37 3.30
C TRP A 757 -5.12 26.06 2.91
N ASN A 758 -4.80 24.80 2.94
CA ASN A 758 -3.53 24.25 2.50
C ASN A 758 -3.71 23.41 1.24
N VAL A 759 -2.81 23.55 0.29
CA VAL A 759 -2.73 22.71 -0.91
C VAL A 759 -1.31 22.17 -1.01
N LYS A 760 -1.19 20.85 -1.09
CA LYS A 760 0.07 20.12 -1.28
C LYS A 760 0.02 19.39 -2.62
N LEU A 761 0.99 19.66 -3.49
CA LEU A 761 1.24 18.94 -4.73
C LEU A 761 2.53 18.13 -4.58
N ASN A 762 2.50 16.86 -4.92
CA ASN A 762 3.69 16.04 -5.01
C ASN A 762 3.73 15.29 -6.34
N GLY A 763 4.92 14.95 -6.78
CA GLY A 763 5.09 14.19 -8.02
C GLY A 763 6.46 13.56 -8.12
N ASN A 764 6.53 12.57 -8.99
CA ASN A 764 7.74 11.83 -9.32
C ASN A 764 7.82 11.61 -10.83
N TYR A 765 9.02 11.77 -11.36
CA TYR A 765 9.39 11.26 -12.67
C TYR A 765 10.48 10.22 -12.50
N ASN A 766 10.29 9.03 -13.07
CA ASN A 766 11.26 7.94 -13.04
C ASN A 766 11.53 7.40 -14.45
N LYS A 767 12.79 7.33 -14.82
CA LYS A 767 13.27 6.67 -16.04
C LYS A 767 13.99 5.39 -15.68
N ASN A 768 13.37 4.25 -16.02
CA ASN A 768 13.94 2.92 -15.85
C ASN A 768 14.61 2.45 -17.14
N ARG A 769 15.82 1.82 -17.07
CA ARG A 769 16.50 1.21 -18.22
C ARG A 769 17.36 0.04 -17.78
N ILE A 770 17.27 -1.04 -18.53
CA ILE A 770 18.16 -2.19 -18.47
C ILE A 770 19.46 -1.79 -19.20
N THR A 771 20.60 -1.99 -18.54
CA THR A 771 21.94 -1.65 -19.08
C THR A 771 22.77 -2.88 -19.43
N LYS A 772 22.42 -4.03 -18.82
CA LYS A 772 23.13 -5.27 -19.06
C LYS A 772 22.19 -6.47 -18.85
N LEU A 773 22.31 -7.45 -19.72
CA LEU A 773 21.67 -8.75 -19.62
C LEU A 773 22.70 -9.88 -19.63
N LEU A 774 22.25 -11.13 -19.75
CA LEU A 774 23.06 -12.34 -19.78
C LEU A 774 24.21 -12.28 -20.80
N ASN A 775 25.44 -12.47 -20.36
CA ASN A 775 26.65 -12.70 -21.21
C ASN A 775 26.79 -11.73 -22.42
N GLY A 776 26.29 -10.50 -22.28
CA GLY A 776 26.39 -9.48 -23.34
C GLY A 776 25.40 -9.66 -24.48
N VAL A 777 24.33 -10.47 -24.32
CA VAL A 777 23.21 -10.47 -25.26
C VAL A 777 22.40 -9.19 -25.09
N ASP A 778 21.89 -8.65 -26.20
CA ASP A 778 21.12 -7.41 -26.21
C ASP A 778 19.65 -7.63 -25.79
N SER A 779 19.13 -8.85 -25.94
CA SER A 779 17.77 -9.20 -25.56
C SER A 779 17.66 -10.62 -24.95
N TYR A 780 16.64 -10.82 -24.11
CA TYR A 780 16.41 -12.08 -23.44
C TYR A 780 14.94 -12.25 -23.03
N ASN A 781 14.40 -13.47 -23.20
CA ASN A 781 13.04 -13.79 -22.73
C ASN A 781 13.12 -14.46 -21.35
N SER A 782 12.45 -13.90 -20.35
CA SER A 782 12.34 -14.41 -18.99
C SER A 782 10.91 -14.35 -18.50
N ASP A 783 10.39 -15.51 -18.06
CA ASP A 783 9.07 -15.62 -17.42
C ASP A 783 7.92 -14.91 -18.18
N GLY A 784 7.91 -15.05 -19.51
CA GLY A 784 6.90 -14.45 -20.38
C GLY A 784 7.15 -12.97 -20.73
N LEU A 785 8.22 -12.37 -20.23
CA LEU A 785 8.63 -11.02 -20.58
C LEU A 785 9.79 -11.04 -21.59
N HIS A 786 9.73 -10.17 -22.56
CA HIS A 786 10.88 -9.86 -23.43
C HIS A 786 11.65 -8.70 -22.83
N LEU A 787 12.91 -8.88 -22.53
CA LEU A 787 13.82 -7.88 -21.95
C LEU A 787 14.85 -7.45 -22.99
N GLU A 788 15.12 -6.16 -23.12
CA GLU A 788 16.08 -5.63 -24.07
C GLU A 788 16.93 -4.51 -23.44
N VAL A 789 18.24 -4.52 -23.71
CA VAL A 789 19.18 -3.47 -23.28
C VAL A 789 18.76 -2.13 -23.88
N GLY A 790 18.74 -1.08 -23.05
CA GLY A 790 18.31 0.26 -23.44
C GLY A 790 16.81 0.50 -23.31
N HIS A 791 16.04 -0.52 -22.97
CA HIS A 791 14.59 -0.47 -22.74
C HIS A 791 14.25 -0.54 -21.23
N SER A 792 13.02 -0.12 -20.89
CA SER A 792 12.49 -0.28 -19.53
C SER A 792 12.07 -1.74 -19.31
N TYR A 793 12.16 -2.20 -18.08
CA TYR A 793 11.61 -3.48 -17.65
C TYR A 793 10.13 -3.68 -18.06
N GLY A 794 9.36 -2.60 -18.11
CA GLY A 794 7.92 -2.64 -18.40
C GLY A 794 7.56 -2.30 -19.83
N ASP A 795 8.52 -2.13 -20.74
CA ASP A 795 8.24 -1.79 -22.14
C ASP A 795 7.60 -2.99 -22.86
N PHE A 796 6.58 -2.74 -23.68
CA PHE A 796 5.84 -3.78 -24.40
C PHE A 796 6.59 -4.28 -25.62
N TYR A 797 6.53 -5.59 -25.84
CA TYR A 797 7.03 -6.29 -27.00
C TYR A 797 5.86 -6.84 -27.82
N GLY A 798 5.77 -6.50 -29.10
CA GLY A 798 4.65 -6.93 -29.95
C GLY A 798 4.74 -6.38 -31.37
N VAL A 799 3.81 -6.78 -32.24
CA VAL A 799 3.74 -6.37 -33.63
C VAL A 799 3.08 -4.98 -33.75
N ARG A 800 3.65 -4.10 -34.57
CA ARG A 800 3.09 -2.78 -34.84
C ARG A 800 1.91 -2.88 -35.79
N TRP A 801 0.70 -2.65 -35.30
CA TRP A 801 -0.46 -2.38 -36.13
C TRP A 801 -0.40 -0.94 -36.67
N SER A 802 -0.69 -0.73 -37.96
CA SER A 802 -0.69 0.57 -38.63
C SER A 802 -2.11 1.12 -38.80
N HIS A 803 -2.92 0.48 -39.59
CA HIS A 803 -4.28 0.91 -39.92
C HIS A 803 -5.07 -0.23 -40.60
N VAL A 804 -6.34 0.03 -40.89
CA VAL A 804 -7.15 -0.79 -41.81
C VAL A 804 -7.06 -0.19 -43.19
N ASP A 805 -6.70 -0.99 -44.20
CA ASP A 805 -6.63 -0.51 -45.59
C ASP A 805 -8.06 -0.17 -46.11
N PRO A 806 -8.34 1.10 -46.43
CA PRO A 806 -9.65 1.53 -46.88
C PRO A 806 -10.10 0.87 -48.19
N ARG A 807 -9.18 0.26 -48.95
CA ARG A 807 -9.48 -0.35 -50.25
C ARG A 807 -10.12 -1.72 -50.17
N ASP A 808 -9.71 -2.51 -49.18
CA ASP A 808 -10.13 -3.91 -49.02
C ASP A 808 -10.44 -4.34 -47.57
N GLY A 809 -10.35 -3.41 -46.62
CA GLY A 809 -10.69 -3.67 -45.20
C GLY A 809 -9.71 -4.55 -44.45
N GLN A 810 -8.57 -4.90 -45.02
CA GLN A 810 -7.57 -5.73 -44.34
C GLN A 810 -6.73 -4.94 -43.34
N ASN A 811 -6.37 -5.59 -42.23
CA ASN A 811 -5.40 -5.02 -41.29
C ASN A 811 -4.03 -4.88 -41.95
N VAL A 812 -3.35 -3.78 -41.66
CA VAL A 812 -1.98 -3.49 -42.11
C VAL A 812 -1.07 -3.37 -40.90
N TRP A 813 0.01 -4.11 -40.90
CA TRP A 813 1.06 -4.06 -39.88
C TRP A 813 2.35 -3.53 -40.46
N LEU A 814 3.31 -3.18 -39.61
CA LEU A 814 4.64 -2.77 -40.01
C LEU A 814 5.66 -3.85 -39.70
N ASP A 815 6.51 -4.17 -40.68
CA ASP A 815 7.68 -5.02 -40.46
C ASP A 815 8.75 -4.30 -39.58
N LEU A 816 9.88 -4.94 -39.32
CA LEU A 816 10.96 -4.36 -38.52
C LEU A 816 11.59 -3.11 -39.17
N ASN A 817 11.51 -3.00 -40.50
CA ASN A 817 12.02 -1.86 -41.26
C ASN A 817 11.02 -0.70 -41.37
N GLY A 818 9.79 -0.94 -40.89
CA GLY A 818 8.70 0.04 -41.00
C GLY A 818 7.92 -0.02 -42.31
N ASN A 819 8.09 -1.04 -43.14
CA ASN A 819 7.30 -1.24 -44.36
C ASN A 819 5.95 -1.83 -43.99
N GLU A 820 4.93 -1.41 -44.74
CA GLU A 820 3.56 -1.91 -44.57
C GLU A 820 3.41 -3.34 -45.13
N THR A 821 2.71 -4.18 -44.42
CA THR A 821 2.40 -5.55 -44.83
C THR A 821 1.02 -5.98 -44.33
N LYS A 822 0.34 -6.79 -45.12
CA LYS A 822 -0.91 -7.49 -44.72
C LYS A 822 -0.66 -8.91 -44.18
N ASN A 823 0.58 -9.40 -44.34
CA ASN A 823 1.00 -10.70 -43.84
C ASN A 823 1.75 -10.50 -42.51
N VAL A 824 1.05 -10.67 -41.40
CA VAL A 824 1.64 -10.53 -40.05
C VAL A 824 2.49 -11.75 -39.72
N SER A 825 3.60 -11.54 -39.00
CA SER A 825 4.50 -12.59 -38.49
C SER A 825 5.03 -12.21 -37.11
N ASP A 826 5.27 -13.21 -36.27
CA ASP A 826 5.96 -13.07 -34.97
C ASP A 826 7.35 -12.46 -35.12
N SER A 827 8.00 -12.64 -36.29
CA SER A 827 9.30 -12.05 -36.59
C SER A 827 9.27 -10.53 -36.72
N TYR A 828 8.08 -9.88 -36.78
CA TYR A 828 7.89 -8.44 -36.84
C TYR A 828 7.69 -7.80 -35.45
N GLN A 829 7.75 -8.60 -34.39
CA GLN A 829 7.69 -8.08 -33.03
C GLN A 829 8.90 -7.19 -32.74
N TYR A 830 8.66 -6.10 -32.04
CA TYR A 830 9.68 -5.13 -31.64
C TYR A 830 9.42 -4.63 -30.23
N MET A 831 10.49 -4.16 -29.55
CA MET A 831 10.38 -3.53 -28.26
C MET A 831 9.90 -2.08 -28.41
N SER A 832 8.74 -1.78 -27.88
CA SER A 832 8.19 -0.43 -27.88
C SER A 832 8.82 0.42 -26.77
N ARG A 833 8.54 1.72 -26.75
CA ARG A 833 8.84 2.59 -25.59
C ARG A 833 7.57 2.92 -24.80
N LYS A 834 6.50 2.18 -25.05
CA LYS A 834 5.28 2.22 -24.26
C LYS A 834 5.40 1.20 -23.14
N SER A 835 5.16 1.61 -21.89
CA SER A 835 5.41 0.81 -20.70
C SER A 835 4.16 0.68 -19.83
N PHE A 836 3.97 -0.46 -19.19
CA PHE A 836 2.95 -0.58 -18.15
C PHE A 836 3.36 0.08 -16.83
N ILE A 837 4.64 0.40 -16.66
CA ILE A 837 5.15 1.17 -15.53
C ILE A 837 5.04 2.66 -15.86
N ALA A 838 4.23 3.38 -15.08
CA ALA A 838 4.07 4.82 -15.25
C ALA A 838 5.37 5.57 -14.94
N PRO A 839 5.96 6.31 -15.89
CA PRO A 839 7.11 7.15 -15.59
C PRO A 839 6.77 8.38 -14.75
N TRP A 840 5.54 8.86 -14.80
CA TRP A 840 5.05 9.96 -14.00
C TRP A 840 3.97 9.51 -13.04
N SER A 841 4.09 9.88 -11.77
CA SER A 841 3.06 9.67 -10.76
C SER A 841 3.05 10.84 -9.77
N GLY A 842 1.91 11.07 -9.13
CA GLY A 842 1.80 12.13 -8.13
C GLY A 842 0.42 12.26 -7.52
N GLY A 843 0.29 13.26 -6.65
CA GLY A 843 -0.96 13.57 -5.97
C GLY A 843 -1.11 15.05 -5.64
N LEU A 844 -2.37 15.45 -5.56
CA LEU A 844 -2.79 16.78 -5.10
C LEU A 844 -3.67 16.60 -3.87
N ILE A 845 -3.29 17.22 -2.77
CA ILE A 845 -4.01 17.18 -1.50
C ILE A 845 -4.45 18.60 -1.17
N SER A 846 -5.70 18.79 -0.83
CA SER A 846 -6.26 20.07 -0.42
C SER A 846 -7.04 19.91 0.88
N THR A 847 -6.62 20.61 1.93
CA THR A 847 -7.32 20.67 3.21
C THR A 847 -7.84 22.09 3.43
N LEU A 848 -9.16 22.22 3.49
CA LEU A 848 -9.84 23.47 3.74
C LEU A 848 -10.63 23.39 5.06
N THR A 849 -10.23 24.16 6.04
CA THR A 849 -10.94 24.27 7.33
C THR A 849 -11.66 25.63 7.41
N TRP A 850 -12.93 25.59 7.74
CA TRP A 850 -13.75 26.77 8.05
C TRP A 850 -14.44 26.59 9.38
N LYS A 851 -13.92 27.27 10.40
CA LYS A 851 -14.38 27.11 11.78
C LYS A 851 -14.36 25.65 12.23
N ASN A 852 -15.55 25.04 12.33
CA ASN A 852 -15.73 23.64 12.76
C ASN A 852 -15.87 22.66 11.59
N PHE A 853 -15.90 23.15 10.35
CA PHE A 853 -15.94 22.31 9.14
C PHE A 853 -14.54 22.10 8.58
N GLU A 854 -14.28 20.90 8.10
CA GLU A 854 -13.05 20.55 7.40
C GLU A 854 -13.39 19.74 6.16
N LEU A 855 -12.85 20.15 5.02
CA LEU A 855 -12.95 19.46 3.74
C LEU A 855 -11.55 19.04 3.30
N ASP A 856 -11.36 17.73 3.19
CA ASP A 856 -10.15 17.12 2.65
C ASP A 856 -10.42 16.51 1.28
N LEU A 857 -9.58 16.86 0.32
CA LEU A 857 -9.59 16.33 -1.04
C LEU A 857 -8.23 15.73 -1.36
N GLN A 858 -8.22 14.54 -1.93
CA GLN A 858 -7.00 13.88 -2.38
C GLN A 858 -7.18 13.33 -3.79
N PHE A 859 -6.38 13.85 -4.71
CA PHE A 859 -6.26 13.31 -6.06
C PHE A 859 -4.96 12.51 -6.17
N SER A 860 -4.99 11.45 -6.96
CA SER A 860 -3.80 10.76 -7.42
C SER A 860 -3.85 10.56 -8.93
N GLY A 861 -2.68 10.50 -9.56
CA GLY A 861 -2.59 10.29 -11.00
C GLY A 861 -1.32 9.57 -11.40
N MET A 862 -1.42 8.85 -12.52
CA MET A 862 -0.30 8.24 -13.23
C MET A 862 -0.41 8.57 -14.71
N PHE A 863 0.73 8.91 -15.34
CA PHE A 863 0.72 9.38 -16.72
C PHE A 863 1.76 8.63 -17.55
N ASN A 864 1.47 8.53 -18.85
CA ASN A 864 2.26 7.80 -19.83
C ASN A 864 2.41 6.31 -19.50
N ARG A 865 1.34 5.73 -18.91
CA ARG A 865 1.19 4.32 -18.65
C ARG A 865 0.37 3.68 -19.75
N TYR A 866 0.74 2.50 -20.18
CA TYR A 866 0.03 1.73 -21.21
C TYR A 866 -0.37 0.36 -20.67
N MET A 867 -1.44 -0.20 -21.22
CA MET A 867 -1.93 -1.54 -20.90
C MET A 867 -2.52 -2.19 -22.14
N TYR A 868 -2.33 -3.49 -22.31
CA TYR A 868 -3.09 -4.25 -23.29
C TYR A 868 -4.52 -4.42 -22.80
N ASN A 869 -5.49 -3.99 -23.61
CA ASN A 869 -6.91 -4.22 -23.38
C ASN A 869 -7.34 -5.50 -24.12
N ASN A 870 -7.07 -6.65 -23.50
CA ASN A 870 -7.40 -7.93 -24.10
C ASN A 870 -8.92 -8.21 -24.15
N GLU A 871 -9.76 -7.45 -23.42
CA GLU A 871 -11.21 -7.54 -23.54
C GLU A 871 -11.66 -7.15 -24.97
N ARG A 872 -10.99 -6.15 -25.58
CA ARG A 872 -11.25 -5.74 -26.98
C ARG A 872 -10.88 -6.80 -28.02
N TRP A 873 -9.96 -7.72 -27.70
CA TRP A 873 -9.67 -8.86 -28.57
C TRP A 873 -10.91 -9.72 -28.79
N PHE A 874 -11.76 -9.86 -27.79
CA PHE A 874 -12.98 -10.68 -27.85
C PHE A 874 -14.21 -9.86 -28.26
N THR A 875 -14.24 -8.56 -27.96
CA THR A 875 -15.43 -7.70 -28.11
C THR A 875 -15.34 -6.74 -29.30
N GLU A 876 -14.18 -6.64 -29.95
CA GLU A 876 -13.95 -5.84 -31.17
C GLU A 876 -13.22 -6.68 -32.23
N ASN A 877 -13.67 -7.91 -32.41
CA ASN A 877 -13.12 -8.87 -33.39
C ASN A 877 -14.24 -9.69 -34.02
N PRO A 878 -14.48 -9.54 -35.32
CA PRO A 878 -15.56 -10.24 -36.03
C PRO A 878 -15.50 -11.76 -35.94
N THR A 879 -14.31 -12.33 -35.75
CA THR A 879 -14.12 -13.78 -35.58
C THR A 879 -14.92 -14.35 -34.41
N PHE A 880 -15.16 -13.53 -33.38
CA PHE A 880 -15.92 -13.92 -32.20
C PHE A 880 -17.38 -13.42 -32.20
N ALA A 881 -17.82 -12.71 -33.26
CA ALA A 881 -19.09 -11.99 -33.25
C ALA A 881 -20.33 -12.90 -33.13
N THR A 882 -20.23 -14.19 -33.53
CA THR A 882 -21.31 -15.18 -33.38
C THR A 882 -21.33 -15.86 -32.02
N LEU A 883 -20.20 -15.81 -31.30
CA LEU A 883 -20.00 -16.53 -30.03
C LEU A 883 -20.04 -15.58 -28.82
N ASN A 884 -19.60 -14.34 -29.00
CA ASN A 884 -19.46 -13.37 -27.92
C ASN A 884 -20.31 -12.14 -28.21
N ASN A 885 -20.74 -11.45 -27.12
CA ASN A 885 -21.24 -10.10 -27.24
C ASN A 885 -20.13 -9.18 -27.79
N GLN A 886 -20.52 -8.16 -28.51
CA GLN A 886 -19.60 -7.23 -29.14
C GLN A 886 -19.81 -5.81 -28.62
N SER A 887 -18.76 -4.99 -28.72
CA SER A 887 -18.87 -3.55 -28.49
C SER A 887 -19.68 -2.90 -29.62
N THR A 888 -20.44 -1.85 -29.30
CA THR A 888 -21.14 -1.03 -30.30
C THR A 888 -20.18 -0.40 -31.31
N ALA A 889 -18.88 -0.28 -30.98
CA ALA A 889 -17.84 0.13 -31.92
C ALA A 889 -17.78 -0.74 -33.18
N MET A 890 -18.23 -2.00 -33.09
CA MET A 890 -18.26 -2.92 -34.22
C MET A 890 -19.19 -2.48 -35.37
N PHE A 891 -20.17 -1.62 -35.12
CA PHE A 891 -20.94 -0.99 -36.21
C PHE A 891 -20.08 -0.09 -37.13
N ASN A 892 -18.89 0.31 -36.69
CA ASN A 892 -17.91 1.02 -37.51
C ASN A 892 -16.94 0.08 -38.23
N MET A 893 -17.16 -1.25 -38.19
CA MET A 893 -16.37 -2.21 -38.95
C MET A 893 -16.39 -1.88 -40.45
N TRP A 894 -15.23 -2.03 -41.11
CA TRP A 894 -15.12 -1.80 -42.53
C TRP A 894 -16.12 -2.70 -43.33
N GLN A 895 -16.90 -2.11 -44.21
CA GLN A 895 -17.94 -2.79 -44.99
C GLN A 895 -17.76 -2.62 -46.51
N LYS A 896 -17.13 -1.52 -46.94
CA LYS A 896 -16.98 -1.21 -48.37
C LYS A 896 -15.74 -0.35 -48.63
N PRO A 897 -15.19 -0.43 -49.85
CA PRO A 897 -14.09 0.40 -50.28
C PRO A 897 -14.34 1.90 -50.03
N GLY A 898 -13.39 2.56 -49.36
CA GLY A 898 -13.45 3.95 -48.95
C GLY A 898 -13.82 4.16 -47.45
N ASP A 899 -14.25 3.15 -46.74
CA ASP A 899 -14.50 3.27 -45.28
C ASP A 899 -13.19 3.49 -44.53
N ILE A 900 -13.17 4.49 -43.65
CA ILE A 900 -12.03 4.80 -42.79
C ILE A 900 -12.41 4.38 -41.35
N THR A 901 -11.77 3.35 -40.86
CA THR A 901 -12.06 2.75 -39.53
C THR A 901 -10.82 2.08 -38.96
N ASP A 902 -10.85 1.79 -37.65
CA ASP A 902 -9.84 1.01 -36.93
C ASP A 902 -10.27 -0.46 -36.69
N ILE A 903 -11.44 -0.87 -37.22
CA ILE A 903 -11.94 -2.23 -37.14
C ILE A 903 -12.01 -2.79 -38.57
N ALA A 904 -11.22 -3.83 -38.82
CA ALA A 904 -11.07 -4.42 -40.14
C ALA A 904 -12.32 -5.18 -40.59
N ALA A 905 -12.39 -5.58 -41.86
CA ALA A 905 -13.46 -6.37 -42.42
C ALA A 905 -13.69 -7.70 -41.68
N ALA A 906 -14.87 -8.28 -41.86
CA ALA A 906 -15.26 -9.53 -41.19
C ALA A 906 -14.33 -10.72 -41.53
N ASP A 907 -13.78 -10.73 -42.72
CA ASP A 907 -12.86 -11.77 -43.25
C ASP A 907 -11.37 -11.40 -43.05
N ALA A 908 -11.07 -10.26 -42.43
CA ALA A 908 -9.71 -9.82 -42.23
C ALA A 908 -8.97 -10.71 -41.24
N GLN A 909 -7.67 -10.84 -41.44
CA GLN A 909 -6.81 -11.45 -40.45
C GLN A 909 -6.68 -10.54 -39.22
N TYR A 910 -6.81 -11.08 -38.01
CA TYR A 910 -6.55 -10.44 -36.74
C TYR A 910 -5.34 -11.09 -36.07
N TYR A 911 -4.52 -10.32 -35.39
CA TYR A 911 -3.33 -10.81 -34.71
C TYR A 911 -3.38 -10.47 -33.22
N PRO A 912 -3.33 -11.49 -32.31
CA PRO A 912 -3.39 -11.25 -30.87
C PRO A 912 -2.10 -10.55 -30.40
N GLY A 913 -2.23 -9.55 -29.54
CA GLY A 913 -1.09 -8.85 -28.95
C GLY A 913 -0.43 -7.83 -29.86
N ASP A 914 -1.09 -7.37 -30.94
CA ASP A 914 -0.64 -6.22 -31.72
C ASP A 914 -0.90 -4.88 -30.98
N THR A 915 -0.27 -3.81 -31.43
CA THR A 915 -0.37 -2.50 -30.77
C THR A 915 -1.73 -1.82 -30.92
N ARG A 916 -2.70 -2.37 -31.66
CA ARG A 916 -4.08 -1.89 -31.74
C ARG A 916 -4.77 -1.99 -30.38
N LEU A 917 -4.45 -3.03 -29.61
CA LEU A 917 -5.00 -3.28 -28.28
C LEU A 917 -4.23 -2.59 -27.15
N LEU A 918 -3.10 -1.95 -27.49
CA LEU A 918 -2.25 -1.27 -26.52
C LEU A 918 -2.74 0.15 -26.26
N GLU A 919 -3.47 0.35 -25.16
CA GLU A 919 -4.12 1.60 -24.81
C GLU A 919 -3.33 2.43 -23.81
N ASN A 920 -3.51 3.75 -23.86
CA ASN A 920 -3.00 4.67 -22.86
C ASN A 920 -3.90 4.61 -21.61
N ALA A 921 -3.37 4.03 -20.53
CA ALA A 921 -4.03 3.86 -19.24
C ALA A 921 -3.65 4.97 -18.23
N SER A 922 -3.25 6.14 -18.71
CA SER A 922 -3.06 7.32 -17.85
C SER A 922 -4.38 7.72 -17.20
N PHE A 923 -4.30 8.15 -15.92
CA PHE A 923 -5.51 8.57 -15.20
C PHE A 923 -5.22 9.63 -14.14
N VAL A 924 -6.25 10.37 -13.77
CA VAL A 924 -6.35 11.16 -12.54
C VAL A 924 -7.64 10.74 -11.82
N ARG A 925 -7.53 10.45 -10.53
CA ARG A 925 -8.65 9.97 -9.71
C ARG A 925 -8.79 10.79 -8.43
N LEU A 926 -10.03 11.21 -8.13
CA LEU A 926 -10.38 11.71 -6.79
C LEU A 926 -10.46 10.52 -5.85
N LYS A 927 -9.33 10.21 -5.20
CA LYS A 927 -9.16 9.03 -4.33
C LYS A 927 -9.93 9.14 -3.04
N PHE A 928 -9.96 10.35 -2.47
CA PHE A 928 -10.55 10.58 -1.17
C PHE A 928 -11.14 11.98 -1.09
N LEU A 929 -12.33 12.05 -0.55
CA LEU A 929 -13.01 13.25 -0.14
C LEU A 929 -13.56 13.03 1.27
N GLN A 930 -13.26 13.91 2.21
CA GLN A 930 -13.89 13.90 3.54
C GLN A 930 -14.41 15.29 3.84
N LEU A 931 -15.70 15.36 4.19
CA LEU A 931 -16.31 16.55 4.80
C LEU A 931 -16.64 16.20 6.24
N SER A 932 -16.06 16.93 7.17
CA SER A 932 -16.27 16.68 8.60
C SER A 932 -16.73 17.93 9.34
N TYR A 933 -17.50 17.72 10.39
CA TYR A 933 -17.96 18.74 11.32
C TYR A 933 -17.61 18.34 12.74
N THR A 934 -16.79 19.15 13.40
CA THR A 934 -16.45 18.99 14.81
C THR A 934 -17.43 19.76 15.67
N VAL A 935 -18.12 19.09 16.59
CA VAL A 935 -19.13 19.72 17.46
C VAL A 935 -18.47 20.74 18.40
N PRO A 936 -18.96 21.96 18.47
CA PRO A 936 -18.39 23.00 19.31
C PRO A 936 -18.30 22.59 20.79
N LYS A 937 -17.21 22.95 21.44
CA LYS A 937 -16.98 22.66 22.88
C LYS A 937 -18.12 23.10 23.79
N LYS A 938 -18.82 24.19 23.46
CA LYS A 938 -19.98 24.66 24.22
C LYS A 938 -21.07 23.60 24.32
N TRP A 939 -21.36 22.88 23.24
CA TRP A 939 -22.38 21.81 23.21
C TRP A 939 -21.87 20.54 23.86
N ILE A 940 -20.58 20.21 23.63
CA ILE A 940 -19.92 19.07 24.26
C ILE A 940 -19.93 19.22 25.79
N ASN A 941 -19.53 20.36 26.32
CA ASN A 941 -19.49 20.62 27.76
C ASN A 941 -20.88 20.51 28.40
N ALA A 942 -21.97 20.79 27.68
CA ALA A 942 -23.34 20.63 28.17
C ALA A 942 -23.74 19.16 28.38
N THR A 943 -23.02 18.20 27.78
CA THR A 943 -23.29 16.76 27.96
C THR A 943 -22.71 16.20 29.27
N HIS A 944 -21.74 16.89 29.89
CA HIS A 944 -21.00 16.50 31.10
C HIS A 944 -20.17 15.20 31.03
N PHE A 945 -20.29 14.39 29.96
CA PHE A 945 -19.58 13.11 29.81
C PHE A 945 -18.77 13.00 28.52
N LEU A 946 -19.08 13.81 27.48
CA LEU A 946 -18.32 13.82 26.25
C LEU A 946 -17.16 14.85 26.33
N LYS A 947 -16.00 14.46 25.83
CA LYS A 947 -14.84 15.34 25.58
C LYS A 947 -14.77 15.87 24.16
N GLY A 948 -15.39 15.15 23.20
CA GLY A 948 -15.43 15.51 21.79
C GLY A 948 -16.46 14.72 21.00
N ALA A 949 -16.95 15.32 19.92
CA ALA A 949 -17.77 14.63 18.92
C ALA A 949 -17.48 15.19 17.52
N LYS A 950 -17.40 14.33 16.54
CA LYS A 950 -17.17 14.65 15.12
C LYS A 950 -18.13 13.80 14.28
N VAL A 951 -18.75 14.39 13.27
CA VAL A 951 -19.51 13.67 12.24
C VAL A 951 -18.84 13.92 10.89
N TYR A 952 -18.86 12.92 10.02
CA TYR A 952 -18.16 13.03 8.74
C TYR A 952 -18.85 12.22 7.63
N PHE A 953 -18.66 12.75 6.43
CA PHE A 953 -18.97 12.10 5.17
C PHE A 953 -17.68 11.76 4.46
N VAL A 954 -17.57 10.56 3.92
CA VAL A 954 -16.40 10.10 3.17
C VAL A 954 -16.80 9.57 1.81
N GLY A 955 -16.12 10.03 0.78
CA GLY A 955 -16.19 9.48 -0.57
C GLY A 955 -14.83 8.94 -1.00
N ARG A 956 -14.80 7.76 -1.64
CA ARG A 956 -13.59 7.14 -2.19
C ARG A 956 -13.78 6.84 -3.67
N ASN A 957 -12.74 7.08 -4.47
CA ASN A 957 -12.72 6.84 -5.91
C ASN A 957 -13.91 7.47 -6.64
N LEU A 958 -14.35 8.68 -6.20
CA LEU A 958 -15.59 9.30 -6.66
C LEU A 958 -15.56 9.66 -8.15
N LEU A 959 -14.41 10.11 -8.66
CA LEU A 959 -14.24 10.54 -10.04
C LEU A 959 -12.94 9.95 -10.60
N THR A 960 -13.01 9.45 -11.84
CA THR A 960 -11.84 8.96 -12.58
C THR A 960 -11.83 9.59 -13.97
N PHE A 961 -10.74 10.29 -14.29
CA PHE A 961 -10.49 10.87 -15.60
C PHE A 961 -9.45 10.01 -16.31
N THR A 962 -9.82 9.35 -17.39
CA THR A 962 -8.94 8.47 -18.17
C THR A 962 -9.45 8.32 -19.61
N GLY A 963 -8.54 8.06 -20.52
CA GLY A 963 -8.86 7.64 -21.91
C GLY A 963 -8.97 6.13 -22.09
N TYR A 964 -8.61 5.33 -21.07
CA TYR A 964 -8.64 3.88 -21.11
C TYR A 964 -10.08 3.34 -21.22
N LYS A 965 -10.29 2.37 -22.10
CA LYS A 965 -11.63 1.84 -22.45
C LYS A 965 -12.03 0.61 -21.62
N GLY A 966 -11.11 -0.04 -20.90
CA GLY A 966 -11.41 -1.14 -19.99
C GLY A 966 -12.05 -0.70 -18.67
N TYR A 967 -12.29 -1.63 -17.75
CA TYR A 967 -12.96 -1.35 -16.48
C TYR A 967 -12.21 -0.36 -15.59
N ASP A 968 -10.90 -0.51 -15.42
CA ASP A 968 -10.14 0.34 -14.48
C ASP A 968 -8.68 0.50 -14.90
N PRO A 969 -8.17 1.75 -15.06
CA PRO A 969 -6.77 2.01 -15.43
C PRO A 969 -5.78 1.84 -14.26
N GLU A 970 -6.27 1.67 -13.02
CA GLU A 970 -5.43 1.68 -11.81
C GLU A 970 -5.06 0.27 -11.31
N VAL A 971 -5.37 -0.78 -12.05
CA VAL A 971 -4.99 -2.15 -11.70
C VAL A 971 -3.52 -2.40 -12.04
N ASP A 972 -2.75 -3.05 -11.13
CA ASP A 972 -1.33 -3.36 -11.35
C ASP A 972 -1.15 -4.60 -12.24
N THR A 973 -1.32 -4.39 -13.52
CA THR A 973 -1.13 -5.40 -14.57
C THR A 973 -0.66 -4.72 -15.86
N ASP A 974 -0.03 -5.49 -16.72
CA ASP A 974 0.35 -5.10 -18.09
C ASP A 974 -0.80 -5.34 -19.09
N ALA A 975 -1.64 -6.33 -18.82
CA ALA A 975 -2.78 -6.69 -19.65
C ALA A 975 -4.05 -6.86 -18.81
N THR A 976 -5.20 -6.48 -19.36
CA THR A 976 -6.50 -6.68 -18.72
C THR A 976 -7.31 -7.73 -19.43
N LEU A 977 -7.86 -8.65 -18.67
CA LEU A 977 -8.88 -9.61 -19.10
C LEU A 977 -9.71 -10.02 -17.89
N GLY A 978 -10.89 -9.45 -17.75
CA GLY A 978 -11.78 -9.73 -16.63
C GLY A 978 -11.22 -9.30 -15.28
N ASN A 979 -10.53 -8.15 -15.21
CA ASN A 979 -10.00 -7.62 -13.97
C ASN A 979 -11.12 -7.01 -13.12
N TYR A 980 -11.14 -7.34 -11.83
CA TYR A 980 -12.11 -6.78 -10.89
C TYR A 980 -11.85 -5.28 -10.70
N PRO A 981 -12.80 -4.37 -11.07
CA PRO A 981 -12.57 -2.93 -11.01
C PRO A 981 -12.53 -2.42 -9.57
N ASN A 982 -11.79 -1.34 -9.34
CA ASN A 982 -11.85 -0.62 -8.07
C ASN A 982 -13.27 -0.11 -7.80
N THR A 983 -13.60 0.01 -6.52
CA THR A 983 -14.95 0.42 -6.10
C THR A 983 -15.02 1.91 -5.76
N LEU A 984 -16.08 2.55 -6.19
CA LEU A 984 -16.53 3.82 -5.65
C LEU A 984 -17.26 3.54 -4.33
N GLN A 985 -16.92 4.28 -3.28
CA GLN A 985 -17.52 4.11 -1.95
C GLN A 985 -17.99 5.44 -1.39
N ILE A 986 -19.17 5.43 -0.78
CA ILE A 986 -19.74 6.56 -0.04
C ILE A 986 -20.08 6.08 1.37
N SER A 987 -19.65 6.82 2.37
CA SER A 987 -19.84 6.45 3.78
C SER A 987 -20.16 7.67 4.64
N PHE A 988 -20.89 7.42 5.73
CA PHE A 988 -21.15 8.37 6.79
C PHE A 988 -20.67 7.79 8.11
N GLY A 989 -20.12 8.63 8.97
CA GLY A 989 -19.62 8.19 10.25
C GLY A 989 -19.66 9.26 11.33
N ALA A 990 -19.47 8.79 12.55
CA ALA A 990 -19.37 9.64 13.73
C ALA A 990 -18.26 9.10 14.66
N GLU A 991 -17.60 10.02 15.31
CA GLU A 991 -16.59 9.76 16.34
C GLU A 991 -16.97 10.47 17.62
N LEU A 992 -16.98 9.76 18.74
CA LEU A 992 -17.25 10.26 20.08
C LEU A 992 -16.06 10.02 20.99
N THR A 993 -15.68 11.03 21.75
CA THR A 993 -14.59 10.94 22.75
C THR A 993 -15.16 11.23 24.13
N PHE A 994 -14.86 10.36 25.11
CA PHE A 994 -15.32 10.40 26.49
C PHE A 994 -14.20 10.68 27.47
#